data_ea0d1fd9d0a922fae2047d576e4d96f2
#
_entry.id   ea0d1fd9d0a922fae2047d576e4d96f2
#
_cell.length_a   1.000
_cell.length_b   1.000
_cell.length_c   1.000
_cell.angle_alpha   90.00
_cell.angle_beta   90.00
_cell.angle_gamma   90.00
#
_symmetry.space_group_name_H-M   'P 1'
#
loop_
_entity.id
_entity.type
_entity.pdbx_description
1 polymer ?
#
loop_
_entity_poly.entity_id
_entity_poly.type
_entity_poly.pdbx_seq_one_letter_code
_entity_poly.pdbx_strand_id
1 'polypeptide(L)'
;MLYTQPTENLVKKHALQYLPILLFVAFQCICISVKAQQRETSERDTTRLVSFDILAPRIETVHHIKLFYKSEWFADKRFRASIANLPLEDCLEIVKRLSELSCIIMDANSYVFVPVEVRNYSNRLNSKGVLLIGEESDAGKFSKATITGKIIDFKTGRPLHGATISIGQLNISSATDIKGNYKLTIPVGEYDLSLNYPGFGQDDRNIRVNGNGIVDFEMAERTIKLKEVLVTDRAINLNVVRTQMSTIKFNTKVIKELPMFLGEKDIIKSVTLLPGIQSTGEFGTGFFVRGGSSDQNLILVEDVPLFNSSHLFGLSSAINSDGINSVTLLKAGIPAKYGERASSVMDIRLGTTADTLSFKGGIGLLNTRLNLEMPLFNKKVSLLIGGRSSYSNWLLHAMPDADLKNSSASFYDFNTLLKIRFDSKNSLALFGYFSNDKFSFTKNAPYHYDNMLASLRYSHIFNDKLYSNLLLGVSRYRNDISESDTLRLNEAYKVSSSINYNNAKLNFTWLPIQKHSVEFGVNAVLYKLQPGKLSPLGLLSTVLDESTQQEKALEMAAYVGDNYNLSSKVSIEGGLRFTRYAYLGPGSIFSFAENAPHTSAHIVDTLSYGNNKIIKWYTSLEPRLSTRYSIDDFSSVKFSFNRISQFINLISNTAVMSPTDVYKLSSPNVKPLVCNQFALGYFRNFNKNALEASVEVYYKKLNNIVEYRDGAQILLNKSLETDLLNASGYNYGVEFYLKKNTGRLTGWASYTYSRSFRHTTSPFEENQINGNKYYPSSFDKPHNIVVNATLHLTRRWRLAGIFNFNTGKPVTLPELKYDFNGRQYVYYSDRNKYRLPDYHRLDIAITYDETLRLKQKWKGSWTLSIINLYGQNNTYSVFYKSASQLESHFNQSFNLYKLFIISRPIPTLTYNFTF
;
A
#
# COMPACT_ATOMS: atom_id res chain seq x y z
N MET A 1 11.21 29.44 -13.01
CA MET A 1 11.51 28.79 -11.73
C MET A 1 12.15 29.73 -10.74
N LEU A 2 11.60 30.89 -10.52
CA LEU A 2 12.29 31.93 -9.77
C LEU A 2 11.30 32.59 -8.81
N TYR A 3 11.37 32.24 -7.55
CA TYR A 3 10.94 33.14 -6.50
C TYR A 3 12.19 33.88 -6.00
N THR A 4 12.39 35.06 -6.52
CA THR A 4 13.22 36.09 -5.92
C THR A 4 12.38 36.81 -4.90
N GLN A 5 12.76 36.82 -3.63
CA GLN A 5 12.24 37.84 -2.73
C GLN A 5 12.78 39.22 -3.17
N PRO A 6 11.91 40.15 -3.44
CA PRO A 6 11.74 41.28 -2.55
C PRO A 6 10.28 41.71 -2.45
N THR A 7 9.90 42.20 -1.30
CA THR A 7 8.65 42.86 -0.88
C THR A 7 7.75 42.00 0.00
N GLU A 8 8.16 41.88 1.25
CA GLU A 8 7.37 41.26 2.32
C GLU A 8 6.08 42.02 2.72
N ASN A 9 5.83 43.21 2.23
CA ASN A 9 4.81 44.08 2.83
C ASN A 9 3.55 44.32 2.04
N LEU A 10 3.45 43.92 0.76
CA LEU A 10 2.20 44.17 0.00
C LEU A 10 1.25 42.98 -0.12
N VAL A 11 1.75 41.74 0.03
CA VAL A 11 0.91 40.55 -0.19
C VAL A 11 0.24 40.06 1.11
N LYS A 12 0.76 40.46 2.29
CA LYS A 12 0.06 40.18 3.56
C LYS A 12 -1.29 40.86 3.72
N LYS A 13 -1.51 41.96 3.01
CA LYS A 13 -2.79 42.75 3.10
C LYS A 13 -3.94 42.15 2.30
N HIS A 14 -3.70 41.44 1.20
CA HIS A 14 -4.78 40.90 0.37
C HIS A 14 -5.19 39.46 0.72
N ALA A 15 -4.33 38.63 1.24
CA ALA A 15 -4.71 37.28 1.66
C ALA A 15 -5.59 37.24 2.92
N LEU A 16 -5.48 38.25 3.78
CA LEU A 16 -6.35 38.41 4.97
C LEU A 16 -7.74 38.96 4.64
N GLN A 17 -7.93 39.60 3.48
CA GLN A 17 -9.25 40.14 3.08
C GLN A 17 -10.23 39.06 2.60
N TYR A 18 -9.76 37.92 2.12
CA TYR A 18 -10.64 36.84 1.62
C TYR A 18 -10.89 35.73 2.63
N LEU A 19 -10.09 35.64 3.71
CA LEU A 19 -10.29 34.65 4.79
C LEU A 19 -11.66 34.81 5.48
N PRO A 20 -12.17 36.02 5.77
CA PRO A 20 -13.52 36.19 6.34
C PRO A 20 -14.64 35.82 5.37
N ILE A 21 -14.44 35.97 4.05
CA ILE A 21 -15.44 35.58 3.05
C ILE A 21 -15.56 34.07 2.95
N LEU A 22 -14.43 33.33 2.96
CA LEU A 22 -14.42 31.86 2.96
C LEU A 22 -14.98 31.29 4.28
N LEU A 23 -14.66 31.91 5.42
CA LEU A 23 -15.24 31.55 6.71
C LEU A 23 -16.72 31.92 6.80
N PHE A 24 -17.14 33.02 6.18
CA PHE A 24 -18.55 33.47 6.16
C PHE A 24 -19.42 32.56 5.26
N VAL A 25 -18.92 32.11 4.12
CA VAL A 25 -19.59 31.11 3.28
C VAL A 25 -19.66 29.74 3.96
N ALA A 26 -18.59 29.31 4.62
CA ALA A 26 -18.61 28.08 5.41
C ALA A 26 -19.57 28.20 6.62
N PHE A 27 -19.64 29.37 7.25
CA PHE A 27 -20.53 29.60 8.39
C PHE A 27 -22.00 29.74 7.94
N GLN A 28 -22.29 30.32 6.79
CA GLN A 28 -23.66 30.33 6.23
C GLN A 28 -24.13 28.93 5.82
N CYS A 29 -23.27 28.08 5.25
CA CYS A 29 -23.60 26.66 5.00
C CYS A 29 -23.90 25.88 6.28
N ILE A 30 -23.19 26.18 7.37
CA ILE A 30 -23.43 25.58 8.69
C ILE A 30 -24.76 26.07 9.27
N CYS A 31 -25.07 27.35 9.15
CA CYS A 31 -26.33 27.93 9.64
C CYS A 31 -27.57 27.47 8.88
N ILE A 32 -27.46 27.19 7.57
CA ILE A 32 -28.57 26.64 6.78
C ILE A 32 -28.85 25.19 7.17
N SER A 33 -27.80 24.41 7.45
CA SER A 33 -27.93 23.00 7.94
C SER A 33 -28.55 22.93 9.35
N VAL A 34 -28.24 23.88 10.24
CA VAL A 34 -28.80 23.93 11.60
C VAL A 34 -30.27 24.36 11.59
N LYS A 35 -30.68 25.28 10.70
CA LYS A 35 -32.12 25.69 10.59
C LYS A 35 -33.02 24.58 10.00
N ALA A 36 -32.46 23.68 9.15
CA ALA A 36 -33.22 22.53 8.66
C ALA A 36 -33.46 21.46 9.75
N GLN A 37 -32.63 21.41 10.77
CA GLN A 37 -32.72 20.41 11.84
C GLN A 37 -33.65 20.85 13.01
N GLN A 38 -34.00 22.12 13.12
CA GLN A 38 -34.89 22.61 14.19
C GLN A 38 -36.38 22.56 13.84
N ARG A 39 -36.76 22.12 12.65
CA ARG A 39 -38.19 22.07 12.24
C ARG A 39 -38.87 20.70 12.39
N GLU A 40 -38.19 19.66 12.93
CA GLU A 40 -38.78 18.32 13.09
C GLU A 40 -39.02 17.90 14.55
N THR A 41 -38.94 18.77 15.54
CA THR A 41 -39.18 18.43 16.95
C THR A 41 -40.30 19.26 17.55
N SER A 42 -41.44 19.24 16.93
CA SER A 42 -42.65 19.75 17.59
C SER A 42 -43.89 19.32 16.83
N GLU A 43 -44.26 18.03 17.07
CA GLU A 43 -45.69 17.63 17.05
C GLU A 43 -45.78 16.27 17.74
N ARG A 44 -46.43 16.24 18.88
CA ARG A 44 -46.86 15.04 19.62
C ARG A 44 -48.00 14.41 18.83
N ASP A 45 -47.72 13.58 17.87
CA ASP A 45 -48.71 12.70 17.27
C ASP A 45 -48.52 11.28 17.86
N THR A 46 -49.27 11.00 18.94
CA THR A 46 -49.25 9.72 19.69
C THR A 46 -49.97 8.60 18.94
N THR A 47 -50.59 8.85 17.82
CA THR A 47 -51.44 7.88 17.07
C THR A 47 -50.79 7.34 15.81
N ARG A 48 -49.67 7.91 15.39
CA ARG A 48 -49.00 7.55 14.10
C ARG A 48 -48.33 6.16 14.16
N LEU A 49 -48.67 5.28 13.23
CA LEU A 49 -48.02 4.00 13.04
C LEU A 49 -46.68 4.19 12.30
N VAL A 50 -45.57 3.73 12.90
CA VAL A 50 -44.22 3.84 12.36
C VAL A 50 -43.59 2.46 12.12
N SER A 51 -42.58 2.36 11.23
CA SER A 51 -41.78 1.13 11.10
C SER A 51 -40.88 0.93 12.32
N PHE A 52 -40.46 -0.31 12.56
CA PHE A 52 -39.55 -0.60 13.65
C PHE A 52 -38.20 0.13 13.55
N ASP A 53 -37.71 0.35 12.33
CA ASP A 53 -36.48 1.14 12.08
C ASP A 53 -36.60 2.62 12.53
N ILE A 54 -37.83 3.13 12.72
CA ILE A 54 -38.09 4.46 13.29
C ILE A 54 -38.33 4.38 14.78
N LEU A 55 -38.98 3.28 15.26
CA LEU A 55 -39.29 3.07 16.68
C LEU A 55 -38.04 2.67 17.49
N ALA A 56 -37.19 1.80 16.96
CA ALA A 56 -36.03 1.27 17.68
C ALA A 56 -35.06 2.37 18.18
N PRO A 57 -34.65 3.36 17.37
CA PRO A 57 -33.78 4.46 17.84
C PRO A 57 -34.45 5.30 18.96
N ARG A 58 -35.78 5.41 18.97
CA ARG A 58 -36.51 6.10 20.05
C ARG A 58 -36.48 5.31 21.36
N ILE A 59 -36.73 3.99 21.30
CA ILE A 59 -36.60 3.10 22.46
C ILE A 59 -35.17 3.15 22.99
N GLU A 60 -34.15 3.07 22.12
CA GLU A 60 -32.73 3.15 22.50
C GLU A 60 -32.40 4.46 23.23
N THR A 61 -33.01 5.57 22.77
CA THR A 61 -32.75 6.89 23.32
C THR A 61 -33.44 7.09 24.66
N VAL A 62 -34.72 6.64 24.80
CA VAL A 62 -35.52 6.80 26.01
C VAL A 62 -35.02 5.91 27.16
N HIS A 63 -34.64 4.67 26.83
CA HIS A 63 -34.27 3.68 27.84
C HIS A 63 -32.77 3.47 28.01
N HIS A 64 -31.93 4.22 27.27
CA HIS A 64 -30.46 4.10 27.28
C HIS A 64 -29.93 2.69 26.99
N ILE A 65 -30.61 1.94 26.13
CA ILE A 65 -30.30 0.57 25.73
C ILE A 65 -29.88 0.50 24.26
N LYS A 66 -29.43 -0.70 23.82
CA LYS A 66 -29.18 -1.04 22.43
C LYS A 66 -30.05 -2.18 21.95
N LEU A 67 -30.68 -2.02 20.82
CA LEU A 67 -31.50 -3.01 20.16
C LEU A 67 -30.80 -3.53 18.89
N PHE A 68 -30.57 -4.83 18.84
CA PHE A 68 -30.02 -5.52 17.67
C PHE A 68 -31.10 -6.32 16.99
N TYR A 69 -31.29 -6.10 15.69
CA TYR A 69 -32.34 -6.76 14.90
C TYR A 69 -32.01 -6.70 13.42
N LYS A 70 -32.63 -7.56 12.61
CA LYS A 70 -32.67 -7.43 11.16
C LYS A 70 -33.94 -6.69 10.73
N SER A 71 -33.80 -5.61 9.99
CA SER A 71 -34.94 -4.82 9.51
C SER A 71 -35.94 -5.65 8.67
N GLU A 72 -35.44 -6.72 8.01
CA GLU A 72 -36.24 -7.65 7.21
C GLU A 72 -37.29 -8.39 8.06
N TRP A 73 -36.99 -8.69 9.33
CA TRP A 73 -37.92 -9.35 10.24
C TRP A 73 -39.08 -8.47 10.71
N PHE A 74 -38.96 -7.15 10.48
CA PHE A 74 -39.96 -6.13 10.82
C PHE A 74 -40.59 -5.46 9.60
N ALA A 75 -40.28 -5.91 8.38
CA ALA A 75 -40.61 -5.21 7.13
C ALA A 75 -42.12 -4.89 6.99
N ASP A 76 -42.97 -5.84 7.39
CA ASP A 76 -44.44 -5.75 7.27
C ASP A 76 -45.14 -5.35 8.57
N LYS A 77 -44.35 -5.06 9.62
CA LYS A 77 -44.89 -4.72 10.95
C LYS A 77 -44.90 -3.21 11.16
N ARG A 78 -46.00 -2.69 11.80
CA ARG A 78 -46.15 -1.28 12.11
C ARG A 78 -46.45 -1.12 13.61
N PHE A 79 -45.87 -0.10 14.22
CA PHE A 79 -45.90 0.13 15.65
C PHE A 79 -46.37 1.56 15.94
N ARG A 80 -47.10 1.75 17.04
CA ARG A 80 -47.42 3.10 17.52
C ARG A 80 -46.16 3.77 18.07
N ALA A 81 -45.89 5.01 17.68
CA ALA A 81 -44.72 5.76 18.12
C ALA A 81 -44.70 5.93 19.69
N SER A 82 -45.83 5.95 20.34
CA SER A 82 -45.96 6.04 21.79
C SER A 82 -45.41 4.86 22.57
N ILE A 83 -45.20 3.70 21.95
CA ILE A 83 -44.61 2.51 22.57
C ILE A 83 -43.24 2.82 23.18
N ALA A 84 -42.44 3.69 22.56
CA ALA A 84 -41.13 4.06 23.08
C ALA A 84 -41.16 4.74 24.44
N ASN A 85 -42.26 5.30 24.88
CA ASN A 85 -42.42 6.00 26.15
C ASN A 85 -42.98 5.13 27.28
N LEU A 86 -43.29 3.87 27.02
CA LEU A 86 -43.72 2.89 28.04
C LEU A 86 -42.51 2.37 28.83
N PRO A 87 -42.70 1.79 30.01
CA PRO A 87 -41.64 1.07 30.72
C PRO A 87 -40.97 0.05 29.81
N LEU A 88 -39.63 -0.14 29.93
CA LEU A 88 -38.85 -0.96 29.01
C LEU A 88 -39.41 -2.38 28.83
N GLU A 89 -39.84 -3.01 29.92
CA GLU A 89 -40.42 -4.37 29.87
C GLU A 89 -41.70 -4.41 29.04
N ASP A 90 -42.59 -3.45 29.23
CA ASP A 90 -43.85 -3.34 28.48
C ASP A 90 -43.58 -3.02 27.01
N CYS A 91 -42.63 -2.14 26.75
CA CYS A 91 -42.19 -1.79 25.40
C CYS A 91 -41.67 -3.02 24.65
N LEU A 92 -40.77 -3.78 25.23
CA LEU A 92 -40.22 -5.00 24.64
C LEU A 92 -41.28 -6.11 24.50
N GLU A 93 -42.21 -6.22 25.45
CA GLU A 93 -43.30 -7.19 25.36
C GLU A 93 -44.27 -6.90 24.23
N ILE A 94 -44.64 -5.65 24.03
CA ILE A 94 -45.52 -5.23 22.93
C ILE A 94 -44.79 -5.46 21.57
N VAL A 95 -43.48 -5.12 21.48
CA VAL A 95 -42.70 -5.36 20.26
C VAL A 95 -42.60 -6.85 19.96
N LYS A 96 -42.33 -7.71 20.95
CA LYS A 96 -42.33 -9.19 20.81
C LYS A 96 -43.63 -9.71 20.27
N ARG A 97 -44.76 -9.30 20.93
CA ARG A 97 -46.10 -9.77 20.54
C ARG A 97 -46.52 -9.38 19.14
N LEU A 98 -46.21 -8.13 18.74
CA LEU A 98 -46.61 -7.63 17.41
C LEU A 98 -45.67 -8.11 16.27
N SER A 99 -44.41 -8.39 16.59
CA SER A 99 -43.43 -8.86 15.60
C SER A 99 -43.40 -10.40 15.51
N GLU A 100 -43.91 -11.13 16.50
CA GLU A 100 -43.79 -12.60 16.63
C GLU A 100 -42.31 -13.04 16.75
N LEU A 101 -41.43 -12.13 17.20
CA LEU A 101 -40.01 -12.39 17.42
C LEU A 101 -39.76 -12.62 18.92
N SER A 102 -38.68 -13.32 19.21
CA SER A 102 -38.16 -13.44 20.57
C SER A 102 -37.15 -12.34 20.84
N CYS A 103 -37.11 -11.83 22.07
CA CYS A 103 -36.13 -10.90 22.56
C CYS A 103 -35.16 -11.62 23.51
N ILE A 104 -33.86 -11.60 23.19
CA ILE A 104 -32.79 -12.18 24.01
C ILE A 104 -32.02 -11.04 24.68
N ILE A 105 -31.80 -11.14 25.99
CA ILE A 105 -31.02 -10.21 26.78
C ILE A 105 -29.54 -10.66 26.64
N MET A 106 -28.68 -9.80 26.09
CA MET A 106 -27.26 -10.10 25.94
C MET A 106 -26.45 -9.58 27.14
N ASP A 107 -26.81 -8.43 27.66
CA ASP A 107 -26.26 -7.80 28.87
C ASP A 107 -27.28 -6.80 29.43
N ALA A 108 -26.91 -6.09 30.51
CA ALA A 108 -27.81 -5.15 31.20
C ALA A 108 -28.44 -4.07 30.30
N ASN A 109 -27.80 -3.75 29.16
CA ASN A 109 -28.22 -2.65 28.27
C ASN A 109 -28.35 -3.08 26.81
N SER A 110 -28.27 -4.38 26.47
CA SER A 110 -28.27 -4.87 25.09
C SER A 110 -29.29 -5.98 24.88
N TYR A 111 -30.18 -5.78 23.90
CA TYR A 111 -31.30 -6.67 23.58
C TYR A 111 -31.28 -7.04 22.11
N VAL A 112 -31.52 -8.32 21.77
CA VAL A 112 -31.50 -8.84 20.40
C VAL A 112 -32.87 -9.42 20.07
N PHE A 113 -33.49 -8.94 18.98
CA PHE A 113 -34.70 -9.57 18.45
C PHE A 113 -34.31 -10.64 17.42
N VAL A 114 -34.86 -11.87 17.60
CA VAL A 114 -34.61 -13.02 16.72
C VAL A 114 -35.92 -13.80 16.47
N PRO A 115 -36.03 -14.52 15.34
CA PRO A 115 -37.15 -15.46 15.13
C PRO A 115 -37.23 -16.50 16.26
N VAL A 116 -38.43 -16.96 16.58
CA VAL A 116 -38.68 -17.92 17.69
C VAL A 116 -37.90 -19.22 17.50
N GLU A 117 -37.66 -19.61 16.24
CA GLU A 117 -36.86 -20.78 15.88
C GLU A 117 -35.38 -20.63 16.30
N VAL A 118 -34.84 -19.45 16.22
CA VAL A 118 -33.46 -19.16 16.66
C VAL A 118 -33.33 -19.18 18.17
N ARG A 119 -34.41 -18.83 18.93
CA ARG A 119 -34.43 -18.91 20.39
C ARG A 119 -34.25 -20.35 20.91
N ASN A 120 -34.81 -21.33 20.20
CA ASN A 120 -34.68 -22.73 20.58
C ASN A 120 -33.23 -23.23 20.44
N TYR A 121 -32.42 -22.57 19.58
CA TYR A 121 -31.00 -22.85 19.42
C TYR A 121 -30.13 -22.20 20.49
N SER A 122 -30.41 -20.95 20.86
CA SER A 122 -29.59 -20.18 21.80
C SER A 122 -29.80 -20.61 23.27
N ASN A 123 -30.99 -21.15 23.62
CA ASN A 123 -31.27 -21.64 24.98
C ASN A 123 -30.60 -23.00 25.29
N ARG A 124 -29.93 -23.65 24.28
CA ARG A 124 -29.18 -24.89 24.46
C ARG A 124 -27.69 -24.71 24.60
N LEU A 125 -27.17 -23.50 24.41
CA LEU A 125 -25.77 -23.18 24.61
C LEU A 125 -25.60 -22.59 26.01
N ASN A 126 -24.76 -23.21 26.82
CA ASN A 126 -24.35 -22.62 28.10
C ASN A 126 -23.39 -21.44 27.89
N SER A 127 -23.09 -20.72 28.98
CA SER A 127 -22.15 -19.57 28.93
C SER A 127 -20.74 -19.86 28.42
N LYS A 128 -20.38 -21.14 28.18
CA LYS A 128 -19.13 -21.61 27.63
C LYS A 128 -19.27 -22.08 26.17
N GLY A 129 -20.42 -21.91 25.51
CA GLY A 129 -20.64 -22.32 24.11
C GLY A 129 -20.80 -23.85 23.93
N VAL A 130 -21.11 -24.61 24.97
CA VAL A 130 -21.36 -26.04 24.92
C VAL A 130 -22.84 -26.30 24.67
N LEU A 131 -23.17 -27.12 23.68
CA LEU A 131 -24.55 -27.48 23.34
C LEU A 131 -25.09 -28.51 24.34
N LEU A 132 -26.14 -28.16 25.10
CA LEU A 132 -26.79 -29.03 26.08
C LEU A 132 -27.83 -29.92 25.37
N ILE A 133 -27.76 -31.23 25.59
CA ILE A 133 -28.69 -32.25 25.09
C ILE A 133 -29.36 -32.98 26.27
N GLY A 134 -30.68 -32.97 26.29
CA GLY A 134 -31.49 -33.31 27.49
C GLY A 134 -31.67 -32.11 28.40
N GLU A 135 -32.45 -32.26 29.48
CA GLU A 135 -32.66 -31.21 30.46
C GLU A 135 -31.57 -31.23 31.54
N GLU A 136 -31.29 -30.09 32.17
CA GLU A 136 -30.36 -30.04 33.32
C GLU A 136 -30.85 -30.93 34.49
N SER A 137 -32.17 -31.05 34.61
CA SER A 137 -32.82 -31.92 35.59
C SER A 137 -32.58 -33.41 35.36
N ASP A 138 -32.12 -33.81 34.18
CA ASP A 138 -31.83 -35.20 33.80
C ASP A 138 -30.37 -35.61 34.16
N ALA A 139 -29.57 -34.70 34.63
CA ALA A 139 -28.16 -34.96 34.97
C ALA A 139 -28.10 -36.07 36.07
N GLY A 140 -27.40 -37.17 35.72
CA GLY A 140 -27.23 -38.33 36.60
C GLY A 140 -28.38 -39.34 36.64
N LYS A 141 -29.51 -39.11 35.89
CA LYS A 141 -30.64 -40.08 35.88
C LYS A 141 -30.47 -41.20 34.85
N PHE A 142 -29.65 -40.96 33.80
CA PHE A 142 -29.47 -41.90 32.71
C PHE A 142 -27.99 -42.31 32.59
N SER A 143 -27.72 -43.58 32.30
CA SER A 143 -26.37 -44.07 31.93
C SER A 143 -26.05 -43.89 30.44
N LYS A 144 -27.07 -43.87 29.57
CA LYS A 144 -26.99 -43.66 28.14
C LYS A 144 -28.14 -42.78 27.67
N ALA A 145 -27.91 -42.02 26.61
CA ALA A 145 -28.89 -41.14 25.96
C ALA A 145 -28.91 -41.36 24.46
N THR A 146 -30.05 -41.23 23.84
CA THR A 146 -30.23 -41.26 22.41
C THR A 146 -30.45 -39.85 21.88
N ILE A 147 -29.59 -39.44 20.96
CA ILE A 147 -29.64 -38.16 20.26
C ILE A 147 -30.19 -38.44 18.87
N THR A 148 -31.24 -37.72 18.49
CA THR A 148 -31.82 -37.80 17.13
C THR A 148 -31.92 -36.40 16.55
N GLY A 149 -32.06 -36.29 15.24
CA GLY A 149 -32.23 -35.00 14.57
C GLY A 149 -31.99 -35.11 13.08
N LYS A 150 -31.95 -33.98 12.38
CA LYS A 150 -31.69 -33.87 10.96
C LYS A 150 -30.39 -33.10 10.70
N ILE A 151 -29.72 -33.43 9.61
CA ILE A 151 -28.62 -32.67 9.03
C ILE A 151 -29.07 -32.16 7.68
N ILE A 152 -29.06 -30.83 7.48
CA ILE A 152 -29.51 -30.16 6.26
C ILE A 152 -28.43 -29.22 5.74
N ASP A 153 -28.54 -28.91 4.45
CA ASP A 153 -27.71 -27.87 3.81
C ASP A 153 -28.21 -26.46 4.22
N PHE A 154 -27.36 -25.69 4.82
CA PHE A 154 -27.64 -24.32 5.28
C PHE A 154 -28.20 -23.40 4.17
N LYS A 155 -27.77 -23.59 2.94
CA LYS A 155 -28.09 -22.68 1.83
C LYS A 155 -29.40 -23.07 1.14
N THR A 156 -29.66 -24.36 1.01
CA THR A 156 -30.82 -24.88 0.22
C THR A 156 -31.90 -25.46 1.08
N GLY A 157 -31.65 -25.70 2.39
CA GLY A 157 -32.58 -26.39 3.30
C GLY A 157 -32.79 -27.88 2.96
N ARG A 158 -32.05 -28.44 1.99
CA ARG A 158 -32.21 -29.84 1.59
C ARG A 158 -31.55 -30.77 2.59
N PRO A 159 -32.18 -31.94 2.89
CA PRO A 159 -31.58 -32.95 3.74
C PRO A 159 -30.30 -33.51 3.11
N LEU A 160 -29.24 -33.66 3.93
CA LEU A 160 -27.97 -34.24 3.51
C LEU A 160 -27.98 -35.75 3.80
N HIS A 161 -28.14 -36.59 2.76
CA HIS A 161 -28.12 -38.03 2.86
C HIS A 161 -26.67 -38.56 2.95
N GLY A 162 -26.36 -39.42 3.94
CA GLY A 162 -25.03 -39.97 4.16
C GLY A 162 -24.08 -39.02 4.87
N ALA A 163 -24.54 -37.89 5.45
CA ALA A 163 -23.73 -37.05 6.33
C ALA A 163 -23.36 -37.83 7.59
N THR A 164 -22.09 -37.81 7.97
CA THR A 164 -21.59 -38.56 9.10
C THR A 164 -21.51 -37.68 10.33
N ILE A 165 -22.11 -38.12 11.44
CA ILE A 165 -21.99 -37.58 12.76
C ILE A 165 -21.15 -38.54 13.61
N SER A 166 -20.08 -38.06 14.24
CA SER A 166 -19.14 -38.91 14.99
C SER A 166 -18.67 -38.28 16.28
N ILE A 167 -18.36 -39.13 17.25
CA ILE A 167 -17.72 -38.75 18.52
C ILE A 167 -16.44 -39.57 18.63
N GLY A 168 -15.30 -38.93 18.35
CA GLY A 168 -14.00 -39.59 18.29
C GLY A 168 -13.58 -40.23 19.62
N GLN A 169 -13.92 -39.60 20.76
CA GLN A 169 -13.63 -40.09 22.12
C GLN A 169 -14.28 -41.44 22.43
N LEU A 170 -15.44 -41.75 21.80
CA LEU A 170 -16.16 -43.00 22.00
C LEU A 170 -16.04 -43.98 20.84
N ASN A 171 -15.42 -43.58 19.76
CA ASN A 171 -15.35 -44.28 18.50
C ASN A 171 -16.73 -44.73 17.96
N ILE A 172 -17.75 -43.85 18.18
CA ILE A 172 -19.14 -44.04 17.76
C ILE A 172 -19.45 -43.07 16.63
N SER A 173 -20.08 -43.59 15.58
CA SER A 173 -20.56 -42.75 14.46
C SER A 173 -21.91 -43.21 13.95
N SER A 174 -22.66 -42.31 13.33
CA SER A 174 -23.93 -42.57 12.63
C SER A 174 -23.96 -41.80 11.31
N ALA A 175 -24.64 -42.33 10.31
CA ALA A 175 -24.84 -41.62 9.04
C ALA A 175 -26.35 -41.29 8.88
N THR A 176 -26.62 -40.16 8.21
CA THR A 176 -28.02 -39.72 7.94
C THR A 176 -28.69 -40.57 6.88
N ASP A 177 -30.00 -40.80 7.02
CA ASP A 177 -30.87 -41.43 6.05
C ASP A 177 -31.20 -40.50 4.83
N ILE A 178 -32.04 -41.00 3.90
CA ILE A 178 -32.46 -40.23 2.70
C ILE A 178 -33.18 -38.90 3.08
N LYS A 179 -33.81 -38.85 4.26
CA LYS A 179 -34.50 -37.65 4.77
C LYS A 179 -33.58 -36.78 5.64
N GLY A 180 -32.27 -37.12 5.70
CA GLY A 180 -31.25 -36.40 6.51
C GLY A 180 -31.34 -36.72 8.02
N ASN A 181 -32.17 -37.68 8.47
CA ASN A 181 -32.29 -38.01 9.89
C ASN A 181 -31.13 -38.87 10.36
N TYR A 182 -30.66 -38.63 11.60
CA TYR A 182 -29.64 -39.44 12.26
C TYR A 182 -30.12 -39.90 13.65
N LYS A 183 -29.52 -40.97 14.14
CA LYS A 183 -29.72 -41.48 15.51
C LYS A 183 -28.36 -41.91 16.08
N LEU A 184 -28.01 -41.38 17.23
CA LEU A 184 -26.77 -41.68 17.92
C LEU A 184 -27.06 -41.99 19.38
N THR A 185 -26.66 -43.17 19.88
CA THR A 185 -26.87 -43.58 21.31
C THR A 185 -25.50 -43.63 21.97
N ILE A 186 -25.29 -42.81 23.03
CA ILE A 186 -24.02 -42.63 23.69
C ILE A 186 -24.20 -42.56 25.21
N PRO A 187 -23.19 -42.84 26.05
CA PRO A 187 -23.22 -42.54 27.48
C PRO A 187 -23.49 -41.04 27.73
N VAL A 188 -24.04 -40.69 28.86
CA VAL A 188 -24.15 -39.30 29.29
C VAL A 188 -22.75 -38.73 29.61
N GLY A 189 -22.48 -37.49 29.29
CA GLY A 189 -21.16 -36.87 29.45
C GLY A 189 -20.92 -35.68 28.53
N GLU A 190 -19.69 -35.16 28.54
CA GLU A 190 -19.24 -34.11 27.63
C GLU A 190 -18.38 -34.70 26.52
N TYR A 191 -18.65 -34.31 25.26
CA TYR A 191 -18.02 -34.87 24.09
C TYR A 191 -17.81 -33.83 23.00
N ASP A 192 -16.77 -34.08 22.15
CA ASP A 192 -16.56 -33.37 20.91
C ASP A 192 -17.26 -34.14 19.77
N LEU A 193 -18.29 -33.54 19.20
CA LEU A 193 -19.08 -34.10 18.12
C LEU A 193 -18.63 -33.49 16.82
N SER A 194 -18.29 -34.33 15.82
CA SER A 194 -17.86 -33.92 14.49
C SER A 194 -18.89 -34.30 13.44
N LEU A 195 -19.24 -33.33 12.60
CA LEU A 195 -20.11 -33.51 11.43
C LEU A 195 -19.23 -33.48 10.15
N ASN A 196 -19.42 -34.43 9.27
CA ASN A 196 -18.69 -34.51 8.01
C ASN A 196 -19.61 -34.92 6.86
N TYR A 197 -19.51 -34.21 5.75
CA TYR A 197 -20.22 -34.55 4.50
C TYR A 197 -19.36 -34.17 3.29
N PRO A 198 -19.24 -35.01 2.22
CA PRO A 198 -18.47 -34.70 1.04
C PRO A 198 -18.86 -33.36 0.41
N GLY A 199 -17.91 -32.42 0.24
CA GLY A 199 -18.17 -31.10 -0.31
C GLY A 199 -18.60 -30.03 0.70
N PHE A 200 -18.83 -30.39 1.96
CA PHE A 200 -19.16 -29.46 3.05
C PHE A 200 -17.98 -29.27 4.02
N GLY A 201 -17.99 -28.14 4.76
CA GLY A 201 -17.01 -27.89 5.82
C GLY A 201 -17.24 -28.87 6.97
N GLN A 202 -16.15 -29.40 7.56
CA GLN A 202 -16.24 -30.10 8.83
C GLN A 202 -16.72 -29.13 9.91
N ASP A 203 -17.73 -29.54 10.70
CA ASP A 203 -18.30 -28.76 11.80
C ASP A 203 -18.11 -29.53 13.10
N ASP A 204 -17.29 -28.98 14.00
CA ASP A 204 -16.98 -29.59 15.28
C ASP A 204 -17.72 -28.82 16.40
N ARG A 205 -18.46 -29.53 17.27
CA ARG A 205 -19.30 -29.00 18.34
C ARG A 205 -18.97 -29.67 19.67
N ASN A 206 -18.85 -28.86 20.71
CA ASN A 206 -18.77 -29.38 22.08
C ASN A 206 -20.19 -29.60 22.56
N ILE A 207 -20.53 -30.82 22.98
CA ILE A 207 -21.85 -31.20 23.51
C ILE A 207 -21.74 -31.70 24.93
N ARG A 208 -22.75 -31.40 25.75
CA ARG A 208 -23.01 -32.02 27.05
C ARG A 208 -24.31 -32.77 26.95
N VAL A 209 -24.27 -34.09 27.15
CA VAL A 209 -25.43 -34.98 27.10
C VAL A 209 -25.84 -35.37 28.48
N ASN A 210 -27.03 -34.91 28.94
CA ASN A 210 -27.63 -35.27 30.21
C ASN A 210 -28.75 -36.32 30.05
N GLY A 211 -29.38 -36.38 28.88
CA GLY A 211 -30.52 -37.27 28.60
C GLY A 211 -30.83 -37.32 27.09
N ASN A 212 -31.91 -38.00 26.73
CA ASN A 212 -32.38 -38.05 25.36
C ASN A 212 -32.70 -36.66 24.80
N GLY A 213 -32.41 -36.42 23.52
CA GLY A 213 -32.70 -35.13 22.91
C GLY A 213 -32.75 -35.13 21.41
N ILE A 214 -33.39 -34.10 20.86
CA ILE A 214 -33.47 -33.87 19.41
C ILE A 214 -32.61 -32.65 19.08
N VAL A 215 -31.62 -32.78 18.14
CA VAL A 215 -30.77 -31.70 17.70
C VAL A 215 -30.62 -31.75 16.21
N ASP A 216 -31.02 -30.69 15.51
CA ASP A 216 -30.80 -30.54 14.09
C ASP A 216 -29.53 -29.77 13.81
N PHE A 217 -28.79 -30.12 12.78
CA PHE A 217 -27.57 -29.47 12.35
C PHE A 217 -27.68 -28.93 10.92
N GLU A 218 -27.11 -27.79 10.68
CA GLU A 218 -26.98 -27.17 9.37
C GLU A 218 -25.52 -27.16 8.95
N MET A 219 -25.21 -27.77 7.82
CA MET A 219 -23.88 -27.76 7.25
C MET A 219 -23.80 -26.79 6.07
N ALA A 220 -22.73 -26.03 5.97
CA ALA A 220 -22.46 -25.16 4.84
C ALA A 220 -21.51 -25.84 3.85
N GLU A 221 -21.81 -25.73 2.54
CA GLU A 221 -20.94 -26.17 1.47
C GLU A 221 -19.51 -25.63 1.68
N ARG A 222 -18.53 -26.51 1.61
CA ARG A 222 -17.12 -26.13 1.67
C ARG A 222 -16.80 -25.35 0.40
N THR A 223 -17.04 -24.04 0.40
CA THR A 223 -16.39 -23.18 -0.56
C THR A 223 -14.91 -23.25 -0.26
N ILE A 224 -14.13 -23.90 -1.12
CA ILE A 224 -12.68 -23.78 -1.16
C ILE A 224 -12.43 -22.33 -1.58
N LYS A 225 -12.58 -21.40 -0.64
CA LYS A 225 -11.94 -20.09 -0.74
C LYS A 225 -10.48 -20.42 -0.59
N LEU A 226 -9.71 -20.38 -1.69
CA LEU A 226 -8.30 -20.02 -1.59
C LEU A 226 -8.25 -18.98 -0.49
N LYS A 227 -7.48 -19.21 0.56
CA LYS A 227 -7.42 -18.31 1.71
C LYS A 227 -7.04 -16.91 1.23
N GLU A 228 -7.97 -16.19 0.65
CA GLU A 228 -8.13 -14.79 0.96
C GLU A 228 -8.33 -14.80 2.46
N VAL A 229 -7.36 -14.28 3.18
CA VAL A 229 -7.44 -14.18 4.63
C VAL A 229 -8.69 -13.37 4.91
N LEU A 230 -9.82 -14.06 5.17
CA LEU A 230 -11.00 -13.42 5.70
C LEU A 230 -10.53 -12.77 7.00
N VAL A 231 -10.57 -11.46 7.02
CA VAL A 231 -10.35 -10.66 8.23
C VAL A 231 -11.57 -10.88 9.11
N THR A 232 -11.58 -12.02 9.80
CA THR A 232 -12.40 -12.22 10.99
C THR A 232 -11.74 -11.46 12.14
N ASP A 233 -12.41 -11.24 13.26
CA ASP A 233 -11.87 -10.57 14.45
C ASP A 233 -10.50 -11.10 14.92
N ARG A 234 -10.09 -12.31 14.50
CA ARG A 234 -8.74 -12.86 14.68
C ARG A 234 -7.64 -12.16 13.86
N ALA A 235 -7.98 -11.34 12.87
CA ALA A 235 -7.01 -10.56 12.09
C ALA A 235 -6.38 -9.39 12.85
N ILE A 236 -6.89 -9.07 14.04
CA ILE A 236 -6.47 -7.91 14.83
C ILE A 236 -5.05 -8.07 15.42
N ASN A 237 -4.51 -9.32 15.52
CA ASN A 237 -3.17 -9.60 16.08
C ASN A 237 -2.10 -9.89 15.03
N LEU A 238 -2.31 -9.56 13.77
CA LEU A 238 -1.39 -9.98 12.70
C LEU A 238 0.04 -9.47 12.89
N ASN A 239 0.20 -8.31 13.52
CA ASN A 239 1.50 -7.76 13.88
C ASN A 239 2.26 -8.65 14.89
N VAL A 240 1.58 -9.38 15.76
CA VAL A 240 2.15 -10.29 16.76
C VAL A 240 2.29 -11.71 16.19
N VAL A 241 1.26 -12.24 15.52
CA VAL A 241 1.14 -13.67 15.15
C VAL A 241 1.92 -14.05 13.89
N ARG A 242 2.14 -13.14 12.95
CA ARG A 242 2.92 -13.45 11.72
C ARG A 242 4.38 -13.72 12.03
N THR A 243 4.97 -14.68 11.33
CA THR A 243 6.41 -14.97 11.40
C THR A 243 7.22 -13.84 10.78
N GLN A 244 6.78 -13.32 9.64
CA GLN A 244 7.45 -12.22 8.95
C GLN A 244 7.47 -10.96 9.80
N MET A 245 8.66 -10.39 9.92
CA MET A 245 8.88 -9.12 10.61
C MET A 245 8.64 -7.94 9.68
N SER A 246 8.28 -6.79 10.23
CA SER A 246 8.16 -5.51 9.50
C SER A 246 7.23 -5.57 8.29
N THR A 247 6.18 -6.39 8.39
CA THR A 247 5.14 -6.52 7.36
C THR A 247 3.94 -5.66 7.73
N ILE A 248 3.61 -4.69 6.89
CA ILE A 248 2.46 -3.82 7.06
C ILE A 248 1.46 -4.13 5.95
N LYS A 249 0.23 -4.44 6.32
CA LYS A 249 -0.85 -4.72 5.37
C LYS A 249 -1.96 -3.70 5.53
N PHE A 250 -2.24 -2.97 4.45
CA PHE A 250 -3.42 -2.13 4.31
C PHE A 250 -4.49 -2.92 3.55
N ASN A 251 -5.63 -3.13 4.17
CA ASN A 251 -6.83 -3.65 3.50
C ASN A 251 -7.74 -2.48 3.10
N THR A 252 -8.80 -2.77 2.37
CA THR A 252 -9.77 -1.76 1.89
C THR A 252 -10.31 -0.86 3.00
N LYS A 253 -10.49 -1.38 4.23
CA LYS A 253 -10.97 -0.61 5.39
C LYS A 253 -9.93 0.43 5.81
N VAL A 254 -8.69 0.00 6.00
CA VAL A 254 -7.58 0.89 6.38
C VAL A 254 -7.33 1.93 5.29
N ILE A 255 -7.35 1.53 4.00
CA ILE A 255 -7.20 2.46 2.87
C ILE A 255 -8.27 3.55 2.89
N LYS A 256 -9.52 3.22 3.25
CA LYS A 256 -10.60 4.21 3.38
C LYS A 256 -10.39 5.24 4.49
N GLU A 257 -9.64 4.88 5.51
CA GLU A 257 -9.32 5.74 6.67
C GLU A 257 -8.03 6.56 6.46
N LEU A 258 -7.28 6.31 5.38
CA LEU A 258 -6.06 7.06 5.08
C LEU A 258 -6.36 8.54 4.84
N PRO A 259 -5.44 9.41 5.25
CA PRO A 259 -5.57 10.83 5.01
C PRO A 259 -5.55 11.15 3.52
N MET A 260 -6.27 12.17 3.13
CA MET A 260 -6.30 12.65 1.75
C MET A 260 -5.17 13.62 1.48
N PHE A 261 -4.49 13.45 0.36
CA PHE A 261 -3.51 14.38 -0.17
C PHE A 261 -4.03 14.94 -1.49
N LEU A 262 -4.14 16.27 -1.62
CA LEU A 262 -4.72 16.95 -2.78
C LEU A 262 -6.11 16.40 -3.19
N GLY A 263 -6.94 16.01 -2.20
CA GLY A 263 -8.29 15.49 -2.44
C GLY A 263 -8.36 14.03 -2.82
N GLU A 264 -7.25 13.31 -2.80
CA GLU A 264 -7.16 11.88 -3.10
C GLU A 264 -6.49 11.11 -1.97
N LYS A 265 -6.88 9.84 -1.80
CA LYS A 265 -6.18 8.89 -0.92
C LYS A 265 -4.99 8.32 -1.66
N ASP A 266 -3.81 8.80 -1.35
CA ASP A 266 -2.57 8.41 -2.01
C ASP A 266 -1.87 7.31 -1.21
N ILE A 267 -1.76 6.09 -1.80
CA ILE A 267 -1.15 4.94 -1.14
C ILE A 267 0.35 5.13 -0.95
N ILE A 268 1.05 5.66 -1.95
CA ILE A 268 2.51 5.87 -1.87
C ILE A 268 2.82 6.91 -0.79
N LYS A 269 2.09 8.04 -0.78
CA LYS A 269 2.23 9.07 0.27
C LYS A 269 1.88 8.49 1.65
N SER A 270 0.86 7.65 1.75
CA SER A 270 0.48 7.02 3.02
C SER A 270 1.53 6.05 3.55
N VAL A 271 2.22 5.34 2.66
CA VAL A 271 3.35 4.46 3.02
C VAL A 271 4.51 5.26 3.59
N THR A 272 4.77 6.48 3.12
CA THR A 272 5.85 7.34 3.68
C THR A 272 5.57 7.84 5.10
N LEU A 273 4.35 7.66 5.61
CA LEU A 273 3.99 7.99 7.00
C LEU A 273 4.31 6.86 8.00
N LEU A 274 4.84 5.73 7.53
CA LEU A 274 5.17 4.57 8.36
C LEU A 274 6.61 4.62 8.88
N PRO A 275 6.90 3.95 10.02
CA PRO A 275 8.26 3.95 10.58
C PRO A 275 9.26 3.31 9.63
N GLY A 276 10.49 3.85 9.59
CA GLY A 276 11.58 3.36 8.73
C GLY A 276 11.42 3.70 7.25
N ILE A 277 10.42 4.52 6.89
CA ILE A 277 10.19 4.98 5.52
C ILE A 277 10.29 6.50 5.49
N GLN A 278 10.99 7.00 4.50
CA GLN A 278 11.20 8.42 4.32
C GLN A 278 10.74 8.86 2.94
N SER A 279 10.07 10.00 2.90
CA SER A 279 9.68 10.64 1.64
C SER A 279 10.91 11.22 0.94
N THR A 280 10.88 11.22 -0.39
CA THR A 280 11.84 11.94 -1.23
C THR A 280 11.73 13.46 -1.11
N GLY A 281 10.62 13.97 -0.58
CA GLY A 281 10.29 15.38 -0.42
C GLY A 281 8.84 15.67 -0.80
N GLU A 282 8.49 16.93 -0.94
CA GLU A 282 7.13 17.37 -1.34
C GLU A 282 6.80 16.95 -2.76
N PHE A 283 7.78 17.12 -3.65
CA PHE A 283 7.78 16.65 -5.02
C PHE A 283 8.92 15.65 -5.17
N GLY A 284 8.60 14.43 -5.51
CA GLY A 284 9.57 13.38 -5.71
C GLY A 284 8.89 12.04 -5.84
N THR A 285 9.37 11.29 -6.81
CA THR A 285 8.90 9.93 -7.05
C THR A 285 9.56 8.95 -6.10
N GLY A 286 8.79 7.98 -5.59
CA GLY A 286 9.30 6.92 -4.75
C GLY A 286 9.44 7.28 -3.27
N PHE A 287 10.11 6.41 -2.55
CA PHE A 287 10.37 6.51 -1.12
C PHE A 287 11.64 5.73 -0.76
N PHE A 288 12.21 6.06 0.38
CA PHE A 288 13.41 5.39 0.92
C PHE A 288 13.02 4.48 2.08
N VAL A 289 13.50 3.25 2.10
CA VAL A 289 13.22 2.30 3.17
C VAL A 289 14.50 1.89 3.87
N ARG A 290 14.60 2.23 5.17
CA ARG A 290 15.74 1.85 6.01
C ARG A 290 17.07 2.23 5.36
N GLY A 291 17.18 3.46 4.86
CA GLY A 291 18.38 3.99 4.22
C GLY A 291 18.71 3.35 2.86
N GLY A 292 17.80 2.62 2.23
CA GLY A 292 17.93 2.20 0.84
C GLY A 292 17.40 3.27 -0.12
N SER A 293 17.97 3.38 -1.32
CA SER A 293 17.52 4.31 -2.35
C SER A 293 16.17 3.92 -2.95
N SER A 294 15.53 4.83 -3.68
CA SER A 294 14.19 4.64 -4.23
C SER A 294 14.11 3.46 -5.21
N ASP A 295 15.15 3.24 -6.01
CA ASP A 295 15.26 2.13 -6.96
C ASP A 295 15.44 0.76 -6.29
N GLN A 296 15.79 0.72 -5.00
CA GLN A 296 15.93 -0.50 -4.23
C GLN A 296 14.60 -1.02 -3.68
N ASN A 297 13.47 -0.39 -4.00
CA ASN A 297 12.14 -0.83 -3.62
C ASN A 297 11.44 -1.49 -4.80
N LEU A 298 10.92 -2.70 -4.61
CA LEU A 298 10.12 -3.41 -5.59
C LEU A 298 8.66 -3.05 -5.40
N ILE A 299 8.10 -2.25 -6.30
CA ILE A 299 6.69 -1.89 -6.29
C ILE A 299 5.98 -2.74 -7.33
N LEU A 300 5.14 -3.67 -6.89
CA LEU A 300 4.39 -4.60 -7.73
C LEU A 300 2.92 -4.20 -7.78
N VAL A 301 2.35 -4.19 -8.97
CA VAL A 301 0.91 -4.11 -9.21
C VAL A 301 0.49 -5.38 -9.93
N GLU A 302 -0.33 -6.21 -9.29
CA GLU A 302 -0.71 -7.53 -9.81
C GLU A 302 0.50 -8.36 -10.29
N ASP A 303 1.58 -8.40 -9.45
CA ASP A 303 2.86 -9.10 -9.66
C ASP A 303 3.79 -8.50 -10.72
N VAL A 304 3.48 -7.37 -11.34
CA VAL A 304 4.32 -6.70 -12.34
C VAL A 304 4.95 -5.44 -11.76
N PRO A 305 6.27 -5.19 -11.94
CA PRO A 305 6.93 -4.03 -11.38
C PRO A 305 6.49 -2.73 -12.05
N LEU A 306 6.26 -1.71 -11.24
CA LEU A 306 6.02 -0.34 -11.64
C LEU A 306 7.29 0.47 -11.44
N PHE A 307 7.94 0.92 -12.52
CA PHE A 307 9.22 1.64 -12.46
C PHE A 307 9.06 3.10 -12.02
N ASN A 308 8.02 3.79 -12.50
CA ASN A 308 7.68 5.12 -12.02
C ASN A 308 6.35 5.05 -11.25
N SER A 309 6.41 5.26 -9.96
CA SER A 309 5.28 5.07 -9.05
C SER A 309 4.41 6.30 -8.84
N SER A 310 4.65 7.40 -9.57
CA SER A 310 3.92 8.65 -9.36
C SER A 310 3.72 9.46 -10.63
N HIS A 311 2.68 10.31 -10.61
CA HIS A 311 2.37 11.31 -11.61
C HIS A 311 2.96 12.67 -11.23
N LEU A 312 3.25 13.50 -12.26
CA LEU A 312 3.67 14.90 -12.13
C LEU A 312 4.80 15.05 -11.09
N PHE A 313 5.88 14.28 -11.25
CA PHE A 313 7.07 14.31 -10.38
C PHE A 313 6.77 14.06 -8.89
N GLY A 314 5.82 13.19 -8.57
CA GLY A 314 5.50 12.81 -7.20
C GLY A 314 4.35 13.59 -6.59
N LEU A 315 3.63 14.39 -7.34
CA LEU A 315 2.46 15.10 -6.86
C LEU A 315 1.32 14.14 -6.48
N SER A 316 1.10 13.08 -7.26
CA SER A 316 0.11 12.03 -7.03
C SER A 316 0.71 10.67 -7.32
N SER A 317 0.28 9.61 -6.62
CA SER A 317 0.70 8.25 -6.93
C SER A 317 0.16 7.77 -8.27
N ALA A 318 0.91 6.89 -8.94
CA ALA A 318 0.53 6.35 -10.24
C ALA A 318 -0.67 5.38 -10.17
N ILE A 319 -1.16 5.03 -8.99
CA ILE A 319 -2.21 4.01 -8.83
C ILE A 319 -3.45 4.62 -8.19
N ASN A 320 -4.59 4.46 -8.86
CA ASN A 320 -5.90 4.85 -8.34
C ASN A 320 -6.27 4.00 -7.13
N SER A 321 -6.40 4.63 -5.96
CA SER A 321 -6.68 3.94 -4.69
C SER A 321 -8.06 3.31 -4.61
N ASP A 322 -9.04 3.76 -5.41
CA ASP A 322 -10.42 3.26 -5.37
C ASP A 322 -10.54 1.82 -5.87
N GLY A 323 -9.59 1.37 -6.73
CA GLY A 323 -9.51 -0.01 -7.23
C GLY A 323 -8.64 -0.95 -6.39
N ILE A 324 -7.97 -0.45 -5.34
CA ILE A 324 -7.04 -1.26 -4.54
C ILE A 324 -7.82 -2.09 -3.52
N ASN A 325 -7.56 -3.39 -3.51
CA ASN A 325 -8.06 -4.33 -2.50
C ASN A 325 -7.14 -4.44 -1.28
N SER A 326 -5.83 -4.59 -1.52
CA SER A 326 -4.84 -4.66 -0.45
C SER A 326 -3.48 -4.20 -0.92
N VAL A 327 -2.71 -3.66 0.03
CA VAL A 327 -1.30 -3.33 -0.14
C VAL A 327 -0.52 -4.01 0.96
N THR A 328 0.52 -4.74 0.59
CA THR A 328 1.43 -5.39 1.54
C THR A 328 2.83 -4.78 1.36
N LEU A 329 3.35 -4.18 2.41
CA LEU A 329 4.71 -3.66 2.44
C LEU A 329 5.58 -4.56 3.31
N LEU A 330 6.70 -5.03 2.75
CA LEU A 330 7.72 -5.84 3.42
C LEU A 330 9.00 -5.02 3.52
N LYS A 331 9.39 -4.61 4.73
CA LYS A 331 10.66 -3.88 5.00
C LYS A 331 11.77 -4.81 5.48
N ALA A 332 11.42 -5.98 6.00
CA ALA A 332 12.29 -7.08 6.41
C ALA A 332 11.50 -8.39 6.35
N GLY A 333 12.17 -9.53 6.57
CA GLY A 333 11.50 -10.84 6.47
C GLY A 333 10.90 -11.07 5.09
N ILE A 334 11.62 -10.66 4.03
CA ILE A 334 11.15 -10.75 2.64
C ILE A 334 11.23 -12.21 2.18
N PRO A 335 10.10 -12.88 1.83
CA PRO A 335 10.10 -14.27 1.37
C PRO A 335 10.97 -14.52 0.13
N ALA A 336 11.47 -15.75 -0.04
CA ALA A 336 12.39 -16.13 -1.13
C ALA A 336 11.80 -15.97 -2.55
N LYS A 337 10.47 -15.94 -2.69
CA LYS A 337 9.77 -15.69 -3.96
C LYS A 337 9.98 -14.28 -4.52
N TYR A 338 10.39 -13.31 -3.70
CA TYR A 338 10.72 -11.96 -4.12
C TYR A 338 12.23 -11.79 -4.27
N GLY A 339 12.68 -11.09 -5.28
CA GLY A 339 14.06 -10.76 -5.60
C GLY A 339 14.16 -9.39 -6.21
N GLU A 340 15.16 -9.16 -7.04
CA GLU A 340 15.33 -8.02 -7.95
C GLU A 340 15.63 -6.67 -7.28
N ARG A 341 15.15 -6.40 -6.05
CA ARG A 341 15.33 -5.12 -5.33
C ARG A 341 15.79 -5.34 -3.90
N ALA A 342 16.74 -4.52 -3.46
CA ALA A 342 17.52 -4.77 -2.26
C ALA A 342 16.91 -4.27 -0.95
N SER A 343 15.88 -3.39 -0.98
CA SER A 343 15.43 -2.68 0.22
C SER A 343 14.08 -3.11 0.75
N SER A 344 13.05 -3.12 -0.11
CA SER A 344 11.69 -3.47 0.29
C SER A 344 10.86 -4.02 -0.86
N VAL A 345 9.73 -4.63 -0.52
CA VAL A 345 8.72 -5.06 -1.51
C VAL A 345 7.38 -4.44 -1.11
N MET A 346 6.74 -3.74 -2.04
CA MET A 346 5.38 -3.25 -1.94
C MET A 346 4.52 -3.99 -2.96
N ASP A 347 3.66 -4.88 -2.50
CA ASP A 347 2.77 -5.70 -3.33
C ASP A 347 1.36 -5.12 -3.28
N ILE A 348 0.87 -4.59 -4.41
CA ILE A 348 -0.42 -3.95 -4.58
C ILE A 348 -1.33 -4.90 -5.34
N ARG A 349 -2.46 -5.24 -4.72
CA ARG A 349 -3.49 -6.08 -5.32
C ARG A 349 -4.74 -5.26 -5.58
N LEU A 350 -5.16 -5.28 -6.83
CA LEU A 350 -6.46 -4.76 -7.23
C LEU A 350 -7.53 -5.85 -7.04
N GLY A 351 -8.76 -5.45 -6.97
CA GLY A 351 -9.79 -6.48 -6.94
C GLY A 351 -11.13 -6.02 -6.47
N THR A 352 -12.11 -6.79 -6.90
CA THR A 352 -13.47 -6.60 -6.50
C THR A 352 -13.71 -7.37 -5.21
N THR A 353 -14.27 -6.68 -4.23
CA THR A 353 -14.89 -7.27 -3.05
C THR A 353 -16.42 -7.20 -3.18
N ALA A 354 -16.91 -6.58 -4.25
CA ALA A 354 -18.32 -6.34 -4.45
C ALA A 354 -19.00 -7.60 -4.99
N ASP A 355 -20.02 -8.05 -4.29
CA ASP A 355 -20.94 -9.10 -4.76
C ASP A 355 -21.98 -8.56 -5.75
N THR A 356 -22.04 -7.24 -5.91
CA THR A 356 -22.97 -6.51 -6.77
C THR A 356 -22.20 -5.45 -7.54
N LEU A 357 -22.85 -4.86 -8.54
CA LEU A 357 -22.32 -3.69 -9.24
C LEU A 357 -21.98 -2.60 -8.24
N SER A 358 -20.74 -2.12 -8.26
CA SER A 358 -20.26 -1.05 -7.41
C SER A 358 -19.54 0.01 -8.25
N PHE A 359 -19.87 1.24 -7.98
CA PHE A 359 -19.31 2.41 -8.65
C PHE A 359 -18.73 3.34 -7.59
N LYS A 360 -17.46 3.68 -7.70
CA LYS A 360 -16.75 4.57 -6.77
C LYS A 360 -16.06 5.67 -7.55
N GLY A 361 -15.99 6.84 -6.97
CA GLY A 361 -15.27 7.91 -7.62
C GLY A 361 -15.11 9.14 -6.75
N GLY A 362 -14.46 10.14 -7.34
CA GLY A 362 -14.28 11.44 -6.72
C GLY A 362 -14.01 12.52 -7.74
N ILE A 363 -14.53 13.70 -7.45
CA ILE A 363 -14.34 14.92 -8.23
C ILE A 363 -13.71 15.94 -7.30
N GLY A 364 -12.49 16.35 -7.61
CA GLY A 364 -11.72 17.33 -6.85
C GLY A 364 -11.41 18.56 -7.70
N LEU A 365 -10.68 19.51 -7.14
CA LEU A 365 -10.24 20.70 -7.86
C LEU A 365 -9.18 20.41 -8.92
N LEU A 366 -8.40 19.35 -8.77
CA LEU A 366 -7.23 19.05 -9.62
C LEU A 366 -7.40 17.80 -10.47
N ASN A 367 -8.21 16.85 -10.04
CA ASN A 367 -8.42 15.60 -10.73
C ASN A 367 -9.84 15.05 -10.55
N THR A 368 -10.22 14.16 -11.44
CA THR A 368 -11.39 13.29 -11.30
C THR A 368 -10.96 11.84 -11.42
N ARG A 369 -11.66 10.95 -10.70
CA ARG A 369 -11.42 9.51 -10.74
C ARG A 369 -12.73 8.73 -10.70
N LEU A 370 -12.72 7.60 -11.38
CA LEU A 370 -13.84 6.68 -11.43
C LEU A 370 -13.32 5.24 -11.33
N ASN A 371 -14.06 4.39 -10.65
CA ASN A 371 -13.79 2.97 -10.57
C ASN A 371 -15.10 2.20 -10.60
N LEU A 372 -15.21 1.27 -11.52
CA LEU A 372 -16.35 0.38 -11.72
C LEU A 372 -15.94 -1.04 -11.36
N GLU A 373 -16.69 -1.68 -10.48
CA GLU A 373 -16.55 -3.10 -10.14
C GLU A 373 -17.85 -3.83 -10.51
N MET A 374 -17.75 -4.84 -11.38
CA MET A 374 -18.92 -5.51 -11.94
C MET A 374 -18.75 -7.03 -11.89
N PRO A 375 -19.55 -7.75 -11.09
CA PRO A 375 -19.69 -9.20 -11.21
C PRO A 375 -20.55 -9.53 -12.42
N LEU A 376 -20.09 -10.48 -13.24
CA LEU A 376 -20.75 -10.97 -14.45
C LEU A 376 -20.95 -12.49 -14.36
N PHE A 377 -21.88 -13.02 -15.15
CA PHE A 377 -22.11 -14.46 -15.32
C PHE A 377 -22.22 -15.22 -13.99
N ASN A 378 -23.16 -14.81 -13.12
CA ASN A 378 -23.34 -15.40 -11.79
C ASN A 378 -22.05 -15.43 -10.94
N LYS A 379 -21.29 -14.33 -10.97
CA LYS A 379 -20.01 -14.16 -10.25
C LYS A 379 -18.86 -15.08 -10.73
N LYS A 380 -19.00 -15.76 -11.87
CA LYS A 380 -17.90 -16.50 -12.49
C LYS A 380 -16.85 -15.57 -13.07
N VAL A 381 -17.27 -14.40 -13.50
CA VAL A 381 -16.40 -13.35 -14.04
C VAL A 381 -16.56 -12.10 -13.18
N SER A 382 -15.46 -11.46 -12.83
CA SER A 382 -15.47 -10.16 -12.18
C SER A 382 -14.57 -9.20 -12.96
N LEU A 383 -15.12 -8.03 -13.28
CA LEU A 383 -14.45 -6.97 -14.02
C LEU A 383 -14.30 -5.75 -13.14
N LEU A 384 -13.07 -5.22 -13.07
CA LEU A 384 -12.76 -3.93 -12.52
C LEU A 384 -12.22 -3.04 -13.63
N ILE A 385 -12.75 -1.83 -13.75
CA ILE A 385 -12.27 -0.79 -14.66
C ILE A 385 -12.12 0.47 -13.84
N GLY A 386 -10.95 1.08 -13.87
CA GLY A 386 -10.66 2.34 -13.21
C GLY A 386 -10.02 3.33 -14.17
N GLY A 387 -10.33 4.59 -13.99
CA GLY A 387 -9.71 5.68 -14.75
C GLY A 387 -9.60 6.94 -13.90
N ARG A 388 -8.57 7.71 -14.17
CA ARG A 388 -8.31 8.98 -13.52
C ARG A 388 -7.71 9.96 -14.53
N SER A 389 -8.06 11.25 -14.39
CA SER A 389 -7.48 12.32 -15.19
C SER A 389 -7.34 13.59 -14.37
N SER A 390 -6.23 14.29 -14.56
CA SER A 390 -6.02 15.62 -14.00
C SER A 390 -6.40 16.71 -14.98
N TYR A 391 -6.82 17.86 -14.44
CA TYR A 391 -7.13 19.08 -15.19
C TYR A 391 -6.56 20.31 -14.47
N SER A 392 -5.34 20.18 -13.92
CA SER A 392 -4.67 21.21 -13.12
C SER A 392 -4.24 22.44 -13.91
N ASN A 393 -4.26 22.44 -15.25
CA ASN A 393 -3.81 23.56 -16.09
C ASN A 393 -4.59 24.87 -15.82
N TRP A 394 -5.90 24.80 -15.54
CA TRP A 394 -6.68 25.98 -15.22
C TRP A 394 -6.15 26.73 -13.99
N LEU A 395 -5.68 25.97 -12.98
CA LEU A 395 -5.11 26.55 -11.76
C LEU A 395 -3.76 27.20 -12.05
N LEU A 396 -2.89 26.55 -12.83
CA LEU A 396 -1.60 27.11 -13.25
C LEU A 396 -1.80 28.43 -14.04
N HIS A 397 -2.75 28.45 -14.98
CA HIS A 397 -3.08 29.65 -15.77
C HIS A 397 -3.69 30.77 -14.94
N ALA A 398 -4.36 30.48 -13.82
CA ALA A 398 -4.92 31.45 -12.90
C ALA A 398 -3.87 32.06 -11.93
N MET A 399 -2.66 31.51 -11.86
CA MET A 399 -1.60 32.04 -11.02
C MET A 399 -1.07 33.38 -11.55
N PRO A 400 -0.73 34.33 -10.66
CA PRO A 400 -0.20 35.63 -11.09
C PRO A 400 1.24 35.56 -11.59
N ASP A 401 1.98 34.53 -11.25
CA ASP A 401 3.37 34.30 -11.66
C ASP A 401 3.44 33.90 -13.13
N ALA A 402 4.28 34.59 -13.92
CA ALA A 402 4.37 34.42 -15.36
C ALA A 402 4.93 33.04 -15.75
N ASP A 403 5.86 32.47 -14.97
CA ASP A 403 6.45 31.17 -15.25
C ASP A 403 5.42 30.06 -14.98
N LEU A 404 4.68 30.16 -13.87
CA LEU A 404 3.60 29.22 -13.57
C LEU A 404 2.45 29.30 -14.56
N LYS A 405 2.09 30.52 -15.00
CA LYS A 405 1.05 30.75 -16.01
C LYS A 405 1.41 30.11 -17.37
N ASN A 406 2.70 30.04 -17.69
CA ASN A 406 3.20 29.41 -18.91
C ASN A 406 3.52 27.92 -18.73
N SER A 407 3.37 27.38 -17.51
CA SER A 407 3.55 25.96 -17.22
C SER A 407 2.31 25.16 -17.56
N SER A 408 2.47 23.88 -17.81
CA SER A 408 1.37 22.92 -17.95
C SER A 408 1.66 21.64 -17.20
N ALA A 409 0.62 21.03 -16.63
CA ALA A 409 0.73 19.78 -15.91
C ALA A 409 -0.57 18.98 -16.09
N SER A 410 -0.46 17.79 -16.67
CA SER A 410 -1.61 16.91 -16.86
C SER A 410 -1.18 15.45 -16.86
N PHE A 411 -2.05 14.61 -16.34
CA PHE A 411 -1.91 13.16 -16.45
C PHE A 411 -3.26 12.48 -16.61
N TYR A 412 -3.21 11.27 -17.12
CA TYR A 412 -4.32 10.33 -17.03
C TYR A 412 -3.78 8.92 -16.85
N ASP A 413 -4.56 8.10 -16.17
CA ASP A 413 -4.31 6.68 -16.02
C ASP A 413 -5.59 5.86 -16.20
N PHE A 414 -5.39 4.62 -16.60
CA PHE A 414 -6.43 3.63 -16.79
C PHE A 414 -5.95 2.28 -16.27
N ASN A 415 -6.79 1.58 -15.51
CA ASN A 415 -6.54 0.24 -15.06
C ASN A 415 -7.72 -0.69 -15.33
N THR A 416 -7.44 -1.96 -15.57
CA THR A 416 -8.45 -2.99 -15.72
C THR A 416 -7.97 -4.29 -15.11
N LEU A 417 -8.89 -5.01 -14.47
CA LEU A 417 -8.65 -6.36 -13.97
C LEU A 417 -9.86 -7.24 -14.26
N LEU A 418 -9.64 -8.23 -15.09
CA LEU A 418 -10.64 -9.25 -15.40
C LEU A 418 -10.24 -10.55 -14.70
N LYS A 419 -11.07 -11.04 -13.80
CA LYS A 419 -10.92 -12.35 -13.16
C LYS A 419 -11.99 -13.30 -13.66
N ILE A 420 -11.58 -14.45 -14.14
CA ILE A 420 -12.45 -15.51 -14.65
C ILE A 420 -12.24 -16.75 -13.79
N ARG A 421 -13.29 -17.27 -13.22
CA ARG A 421 -13.31 -18.55 -12.53
C ARG A 421 -13.96 -19.58 -13.45
N PHE A 422 -13.16 -20.47 -14.04
CA PHE A 422 -13.66 -21.52 -14.91
C PHE A 422 -14.44 -22.56 -14.08
N ASP A 423 -13.81 -23.00 -12.98
CA ASP A 423 -14.36 -23.95 -12.02
C ASP A 423 -13.78 -23.71 -10.60
N SER A 424 -13.95 -24.66 -9.68
CA SER A 424 -13.41 -24.58 -8.31
C SER A 424 -11.87 -24.67 -8.23
N LYS A 425 -11.22 -25.18 -9.27
CA LYS A 425 -9.76 -25.43 -9.31
C LYS A 425 -9.03 -24.46 -10.22
N ASN A 426 -9.69 -23.89 -11.21
CA ASN A 426 -9.08 -23.14 -12.30
C ASN A 426 -9.57 -21.69 -12.32
N SER A 427 -8.65 -20.74 -12.29
CA SER A 427 -8.95 -19.31 -12.45
C SER A 427 -7.89 -18.59 -13.25
N LEU A 428 -8.32 -17.56 -13.96
CA LEU A 428 -7.49 -16.69 -14.78
C LEU A 428 -7.71 -15.25 -14.35
N ALA A 429 -6.64 -14.50 -14.18
CA ALA A 429 -6.68 -13.05 -13.99
C ALA A 429 -5.89 -12.35 -15.08
N LEU A 430 -6.52 -11.40 -15.75
CA LEU A 430 -5.91 -10.53 -16.75
C LEU A 430 -5.89 -9.12 -16.20
N PHE A 431 -4.72 -8.51 -16.13
CA PHE A 431 -4.52 -7.16 -15.66
C PHE A 431 -3.91 -6.29 -16.75
N GLY A 432 -4.37 -5.06 -16.84
CA GLY A 432 -3.81 -4.01 -17.68
C GLY A 432 -3.78 -2.67 -16.95
N TYR A 433 -2.69 -1.92 -17.13
CA TYR A 433 -2.53 -0.56 -16.64
C TYR A 433 -1.80 0.28 -17.69
N PHE A 434 -2.25 1.49 -17.87
CA PHE A 434 -1.61 2.49 -18.72
C PHE A 434 -1.68 3.86 -18.05
N SER A 435 -0.59 4.62 -18.13
CA SER A 435 -0.57 6.02 -17.70
C SER A 435 0.23 6.88 -18.64
N ASN A 436 -0.15 8.14 -18.71
CA ASN A 436 0.52 9.16 -19.51
C ASN A 436 0.59 10.48 -18.73
N ASP A 437 1.77 11.05 -18.66
CA ASP A 437 2.07 12.29 -17.97
C ASP A 437 2.70 13.28 -18.93
N LYS A 438 2.24 14.52 -18.86
CA LYS A 438 2.84 15.66 -19.58
C LYS A 438 3.04 16.79 -18.60
N PHE A 439 4.25 17.30 -18.56
CA PHE A 439 4.60 18.41 -17.70
C PHE A 439 5.56 19.36 -18.44
N SER A 440 5.34 20.64 -18.31
CA SER A 440 6.22 21.66 -18.88
C SER A 440 6.31 22.85 -17.92
N PHE A 441 7.52 23.26 -17.56
CA PHE A 441 7.75 24.48 -16.81
C PHE A 441 7.68 25.71 -17.71
N THR A 442 8.04 25.54 -18.97
CA THR A 442 7.93 26.57 -20.02
C THR A 442 7.32 25.91 -21.25
N LYS A 443 6.77 26.68 -22.15
CA LYS A 443 6.17 26.14 -23.38
C LYS A 443 7.17 25.33 -24.23
N ASN A 444 8.47 25.57 -24.05
CA ASN A 444 9.54 25.09 -24.91
C ASN A 444 10.23 23.80 -24.41
N ALA A 445 10.00 23.38 -23.17
CA ALA A 445 10.67 22.22 -22.56
C ALA A 445 9.68 21.24 -21.91
N PRO A 446 8.86 20.53 -22.70
CA PRO A 446 7.96 19.52 -22.18
C PRO A 446 8.67 18.23 -21.77
N TYR A 447 8.26 17.68 -20.63
CA TYR A 447 8.55 16.33 -20.15
C TYR A 447 7.33 15.45 -20.40
N HIS A 448 7.55 14.27 -20.91
CA HIS A 448 6.51 13.30 -21.16
C HIS A 448 6.97 11.92 -20.71
N TYR A 449 6.19 11.25 -19.88
CA TYR A 449 6.47 9.87 -19.51
C TYR A 449 5.19 9.02 -19.47
N ASP A 450 5.38 7.75 -19.83
CA ASP A 450 4.33 6.75 -19.85
C ASP A 450 4.74 5.48 -19.13
N ASN A 451 3.75 4.80 -18.49
CA ASN A 451 3.87 3.46 -17.98
C ASN A 451 2.83 2.57 -18.64
N MET A 452 3.21 1.35 -18.97
CA MET A 452 2.33 0.31 -19.43
C MET A 452 2.66 -0.99 -18.70
N LEU A 453 1.68 -1.57 -18.01
CA LEU A 453 1.80 -2.87 -17.36
C LEU A 453 0.70 -3.79 -17.86
N ALA A 454 1.05 -5.06 -18.05
CA ALA A 454 0.07 -6.11 -18.31
C ALA A 454 0.50 -7.40 -17.63
N SER A 455 -0.45 -8.16 -17.10
CA SER A 455 -0.19 -9.52 -16.61
C SER A 455 -1.32 -10.49 -16.92
N LEU A 456 -0.92 -11.74 -17.11
CA LEU A 456 -1.79 -12.91 -17.14
C LEU A 456 -1.37 -13.81 -15.98
N ARG A 457 -2.30 -14.12 -15.08
CA ARG A 457 -2.08 -15.07 -13.99
C ARG A 457 -3.09 -16.20 -14.08
N TYR A 458 -2.60 -17.40 -14.30
CA TYR A 458 -3.38 -18.61 -14.25
C TYR A 458 -3.10 -19.34 -12.95
N SER A 459 -4.14 -19.64 -12.19
CA SER A 459 -4.07 -20.36 -10.92
C SER A 459 -4.75 -21.70 -11.06
N HIS A 460 -4.05 -22.76 -10.65
CA HIS A 460 -4.54 -24.15 -10.67
C HIS A 460 -4.39 -24.80 -9.29
N ILE A 461 -5.46 -25.43 -8.81
CA ILE A 461 -5.52 -26.20 -7.57
C ILE A 461 -5.47 -27.68 -7.94
N PHE A 462 -4.33 -28.33 -7.72
CA PHE A 462 -4.19 -29.80 -7.96
C PHE A 462 -5.01 -30.58 -6.95
N ASN A 463 -4.88 -30.23 -5.68
CA ASN A 463 -5.61 -30.82 -4.55
C ASN A 463 -5.57 -29.84 -3.35
N ASP A 464 -6.14 -30.23 -2.21
CA ASP A 464 -6.22 -29.41 -0.99
C ASP A 464 -4.85 -28.99 -0.42
N LYS A 465 -3.77 -29.62 -0.86
CA LYS A 465 -2.41 -29.42 -0.37
C LYS A 465 -1.49 -28.73 -1.36
N LEU A 466 -1.78 -28.79 -2.65
CA LEU A 466 -0.91 -28.27 -3.70
C LEU A 466 -1.66 -27.40 -4.68
N TYR A 467 -1.17 -26.18 -4.89
CA TYR A 467 -1.65 -25.27 -5.93
C TYR A 467 -0.51 -24.52 -6.60
N SER A 468 -0.75 -24.06 -7.83
CA SER A 468 0.22 -23.33 -8.61
C SER A 468 -0.34 -22.03 -9.15
N ASN A 469 0.56 -21.10 -9.43
CA ASN A 469 0.29 -19.83 -10.12
C ASN A 469 1.34 -19.64 -11.21
N LEU A 470 0.89 -19.62 -12.46
CA LEU A 470 1.69 -19.19 -13.60
C LEU A 470 1.40 -17.71 -13.87
N LEU A 471 2.45 -16.90 -13.90
CA LEU A 471 2.40 -15.48 -14.20
C LEU A 471 3.21 -15.19 -15.46
N LEU A 472 2.60 -14.50 -16.40
CA LEU A 472 3.29 -13.82 -17.49
C LEU A 472 3.05 -12.32 -17.33
N GLY A 473 4.12 -11.52 -17.27
CA GLY A 473 4.04 -10.10 -16.99
C GLY A 473 4.90 -9.27 -17.93
N VAL A 474 4.41 -8.08 -18.25
CA VAL A 474 5.13 -7.08 -19.07
C VAL A 474 5.04 -5.73 -18.37
N SER A 475 6.15 -5.02 -18.27
CA SER A 475 6.19 -3.64 -17.82
C SER A 475 7.04 -2.82 -18.76
N ARG A 476 6.55 -1.66 -19.17
CA ARG A 476 7.27 -0.69 -19.95
C ARG A 476 7.17 0.68 -19.30
N TYR A 477 8.31 1.32 -19.13
CA TYR A 477 8.43 2.72 -18.75
C TYR A 477 9.17 3.46 -19.85
N ARG A 478 8.68 4.62 -20.25
CA ARG A 478 9.31 5.51 -21.19
C ARG A 478 9.29 6.93 -20.67
N ASN A 479 10.36 7.65 -20.90
CA ASN A 479 10.50 9.06 -20.58
C ASN A 479 11.08 9.80 -21.79
N ASP A 480 10.43 10.89 -22.19
CA ASP A 480 10.86 11.80 -23.25
C ASP A 480 11.04 13.22 -22.66
N ILE A 481 12.17 13.81 -22.91
CA ILE A 481 12.48 15.20 -22.61
C ILE A 481 12.62 15.91 -23.96
N SER A 482 11.86 16.96 -24.20
CA SER A 482 11.95 17.73 -25.42
C SER A 482 12.39 19.15 -25.10
N GLU A 483 13.15 19.76 -26.00
CA GLU A 483 13.49 21.16 -25.94
C GLU A 483 13.32 21.76 -27.34
N SER A 484 12.58 22.86 -27.41
CA SER A 484 12.25 23.54 -28.65
C SER A 484 12.10 25.03 -28.38
N ASP A 485 13.07 25.82 -28.80
CA ASP A 485 12.98 27.28 -28.81
C ASP A 485 12.40 27.76 -30.15
N THR A 486 11.38 28.57 -30.11
CA THR A 486 10.77 29.15 -31.31
C THR A 486 11.71 30.00 -32.14
N LEU A 487 12.75 30.56 -31.49
CA LEU A 487 13.82 31.33 -32.14
C LEU A 487 14.98 30.47 -32.69
N ARG A 488 15.07 29.18 -32.22
CA ARG A 488 16.15 28.25 -32.56
C ARG A 488 15.63 26.86 -32.91
N LEU A 489 14.71 26.79 -33.87
CA LEU A 489 14.11 25.52 -34.29
C LEU A 489 15.13 24.51 -34.84
N ASN A 490 16.27 25.00 -35.33
CA ASN A 490 17.39 24.17 -35.80
C ASN A 490 18.09 23.43 -34.65
N GLU A 491 17.96 23.89 -33.39
CA GLU A 491 18.52 23.24 -32.18
C GLU A 491 17.50 22.39 -31.45
N ALA A 492 16.26 22.27 -31.93
CA ALA A 492 15.20 21.53 -31.26
C ALA A 492 15.48 20.03 -31.23
N TYR A 493 15.40 19.44 -30.04
CA TYR A 493 15.72 18.04 -29.85
C TYR A 493 14.77 17.32 -28.88
N LYS A 494 14.82 16.01 -28.93
CA LYS A 494 14.16 15.12 -28.00
C LYS A 494 15.15 14.06 -27.49
N VAL A 495 15.21 13.91 -26.15
CA VAL A 495 15.93 12.81 -25.49
C VAL A 495 14.92 11.82 -24.97
N SER A 496 15.05 10.57 -25.38
CA SER A 496 14.17 9.46 -24.98
C SER A 496 14.94 8.42 -24.18
N SER A 497 14.33 7.90 -23.10
CA SER A 497 14.83 6.71 -22.40
C SER A 497 13.69 5.71 -22.18
N SER A 498 14.01 4.41 -22.10
CA SER A 498 12.99 3.39 -21.88
C SER A 498 13.52 2.14 -21.20
N ILE A 499 12.62 1.49 -20.46
CA ILE A 499 12.79 0.19 -19.81
C ILE A 499 11.69 -0.72 -20.33
N ASN A 500 12.05 -1.88 -20.84
CA ASN A 500 11.12 -2.97 -21.13
C ASN A 500 11.51 -4.16 -20.24
N TYR A 501 10.54 -4.66 -19.53
CA TYR A 501 10.65 -5.77 -18.56
C TYR A 501 9.62 -6.83 -18.93
N ASN A 502 10.07 -8.04 -19.20
CA ASN A 502 9.22 -9.19 -19.48
C ASN A 502 9.52 -10.28 -18.44
N ASN A 503 8.47 -10.79 -17.81
CA ASN A 503 8.58 -11.74 -16.71
C ASN A 503 7.72 -12.99 -16.98
N ALA A 504 8.30 -14.16 -16.68
CA ALA A 504 7.60 -15.43 -16.60
C ALA A 504 7.92 -16.09 -15.26
N LYS A 505 6.90 -16.35 -14.43
CA LYS A 505 7.06 -16.91 -13.09
C LYS A 505 6.09 -18.06 -12.88
N LEU A 506 6.61 -19.18 -12.40
CA LEU A 506 5.82 -20.32 -11.96
C LEU A 506 6.06 -20.55 -10.48
N ASN A 507 5.02 -20.41 -9.67
CA ASN A 507 5.07 -20.58 -8.24
C ASN A 507 4.15 -21.72 -7.80
N PHE A 508 4.64 -22.55 -6.92
CA PHE A 508 3.89 -23.61 -6.24
C PHE A 508 3.77 -23.29 -4.75
N THR A 509 2.65 -23.63 -4.17
CA THR A 509 2.47 -23.65 -2.72
C THR A 509 2.00 -25.04 -2.32
N TRP A 510 2.75 -25.65 -1.41
CA TRP A 510 2.53 -26.99 -0.92
C TRP A 510 2.30 -26.99 0.59
N LEU A 511 1.19 -27.56 1.02
CA LEU A 511 0.77 -27.66 2.42
C LEU A 511 0.78 -29.14 2.84
N PRO A 512 1.97 -29.75 3.06
CA PRO A 512 2.06 -31.19 3.35
C PRO A 512 1.30 -31.58 4.61
N ILE A 513 1.45 -30.79 5.66
CA ILE A 513 0.76 -30.92 6.95
C ILE A 513 0.46 -29.49 7.47
N GLN A 514 -0.41 -29.38 8.48
CA GLN A 514 -0.85 -28.07 9.01
C GLN A 514 0.27 -27.15 9.52
N LYS A 515 1.42 -27.73 9.90
CA LYS A 515 2.57 -26.99 10.44
C LYS A 515 3.48 -26.38 9.37
N HIS A 516 3.45 -26.86 8.14
CA HIS A 516 4.32 -26.45 7.06
C HIS A 516 3.55 -25.77 5.93
N SER A 517 4.13 -24.68 5.42
CA SER A 517 3.67 -24.04 4.20
C SER A 517 4.86 -23.75 3.30
N VAL A 518 5.11 -24.69 2.38
CA VAL A 518 6.26 -24.63 1.46
C VAL A 518 5.88 -23.88 0.21
N GLU A 519 6.62 -22.82 -0.13
CA GLU A 519 6.54 -22.10 -1.40
C GLU A 519 7.82 -22.39 -2.21
N PHE A 520 7.67 -22.79 -3.48
CA PHE A 520 8.81 -22.99 -4.37
C PHE A 520 8.44 -22.62 -5.80
N GLY A 521 9.43 -22.28 -6.60
CA GLY A 521 9.16 -21.88 -7.97
C GLY A 521 10.37 -21.40 -8.71
N VAL A 522 10.10 -20.96 -9.95
CA VAL A 522 11.09 -20.39 -10.86
C VAL A 522 10.60 -19.05 -11.39
N ASN A 523 11.54 -18.17 -11.67
CA ASN A 523 11.30 -16.84 -12.24
C ASN A 523 12.31 -16.55 -13.34
N ALA A 524 11.88 -15.99 -14.46
CA ALA A 524 12.76 -15.51 -15.53
C ALA A 524 12.33 -14.10 -15.94
N VAL A 525 13.29 -13.18 -15.98
CA VAL A 525 13.09 -11.77 -16.34
C VAL A 525 14.02 -11.40 -17.47
N LEU A 526 13.46 -10.88 -18.56
CA LEU A 526 14.21 -10.31 -19.66
C LEU A 526 14.13 -8.78 -19.60
N TYR A 527 15.24 -8.14 -19.35
CA TYR A 527 15.42 -6.69 -19.37
C TYR A 527 15.90 -6.21 -20.75
N LYS A 528 15.34 -5.09 -21.20
CA LYS A 528 15.83 -4.34 -22.36
C LYS A 528 15.73 -2.85 -22.03
N LEU A 529 16.88 -2.19 -21.92
CA LEU A 529 17.00 -0.79 -21.57
C LEU A 529 17.54 0.01 -22.75
N GLN A 530 16.98 1.19 -23.00
CA GLN A 530 17.56 2.26 -23.77
C GLN A 530 17.85 3.43 -22.84
N PRO A 531 19.10 3.61 -22.37
CA PRO A 531 19.43 4.63 -21.38
C PRO A 531 19.25 6.06 -21.89
N GLY A 532 19.52 6.31 -23.19
CA GLY A 532 19.34 7.61 -23.80
C GLY A 532 19.40 7.54 -25.33
N LYS A 533 18.48 8.25 -25.98
CA LYS A 533 18.47 8.48 -27.42
C LYS A 533 18.11 9.94 -27.67
N LEU A 534 19.04 10.68 -28.29
CA LEU A 534 18.83 12.02 -28.82
C LEU A 534 18.27 11.90 -30.24
N SER A 535 17.26 12.68 -30.56
CA SER A 535 16.66 12.74 -31.88
C SER A 535 16.28 14.18 -32.23
N PRO A 536 16.35 14.60 -33.52
CA PRO A 536 15.84 15.89 -33.92
C PRO A 536 14.34 16.03 -33.64
N LEU A 537 13.90 17.22 -33.31
CA LEU A 537 12.51 17.55 -33.07
C LEU A 537 11.98 18.53 -34.12
N GLY A 538 11.14 18.01 -35.03
CA GLY A 538 10.60 18.78 -36.16
C GLY A 538 11.50 18.78 -37.39
N LEU A 539 10.97 19.30 -38.50
CA LEU A 539 11.62 19.26 -39.81
C LEU A 539 12.79 20.24 -39.96
N LEU A 540 12.86 21.25 -39.12
CA LEU A 540 13.90 22.29 -39.19
C LEU A 540 15.08 21.99 -38.27
N SER A 541 14.99 20.97 -37.43
CA SER A 541 16.10 20.60 -36.56
C SER A 541 17.26 20.00 -37.34
N THR A 542 18.46 20.50 -37.06
CA THR A 542 19.73 19.99 -37.58
C THR A 542 20.46 19.08 -36.59
N VAL A 543 19.82 18.77 -35.46
CA VAL A 543 20.36 17.88 -34.43
C VAL A 543 20.51 16.48 -35.01
N LEU A 544 21.67 15.89 -34.84
CA LEU A 544 21.93 14.53 -35.31
C LEU A 544 21.37 13.49 -34.33
N ASP A 545 20.84 12.39 -34.88
CA ASP A 545 20.45 11.23 -34.09
C ASP A 545 21.67 10.65 -33.37
N GLU A 546 21.56 10.53 -32.05
CA GLU A 546 22.61 9.96 -31.21
C GLU A 546 21.97 9.03 -30.19
N SER A 547 22.59 7.89 -29.90
CA SER A 547 22.08 6.98 -28.88
C SER A 547 23.19 6.39 -28.04
N THR A 548 22.91 6.23 -26.75
CA THR A 548 23.72 5.37 -25.90
C THR A 548 23.47 3.91 -26.24
N GLN A 549 24.40 3.06 -25.88
CA GLN A 549 24.27 1.63 -26.10
C GLN A 549 23.00 1.07 -25.42
N GLN A 550 22.25 0.26 -26.18
CA GLN A 550 21.14 -0.52 -25.62
C GLN A 550 21.67 -1.63 -24.71
N GLU A 551 21.04 -1.84 -23.56
CA GLU A 551 21.43 -2.88 -22.62
C GLU A 551 20.37 -3.97 -22.56
N LYS A 552 20.84 -5.23 -22.47
CA LYS A 552 19.97 -6.40 -22.42
C LYS A 552 20.50 -7.39 -21.40
N ALA A 553 19.58 -7.98 -20.61
CA ALA A 553 19.96 -9.00 -19.65
C ALA A 553 18.83 -10.00 -19.41
N LEU A 554 19.23 -11.21 -19.03
CA LEU A 554 18.34 -12.28 -18.60
C LEU A 554 18.66 -12.62 -17.13
N GLU A 555 17.69 -12.43 -16.23
CA GLU A 555 17.75 -12.86 -14.85
C GLU A 555 16.88 -14.10 -14.65
N MET A 556 17.45 -15.19 -14.17
CA MET A 556 16.77 -16.43 -13.88
C MET A 556 16.93 -16.74 -12.40
N ALA A 557 15.86 -17.18 -11.75
CA ALA A 557 15.93 -17.58 -10.35
C ALA A 557 15.09 -18.81 -10.06
N ALA A 558 15.60 -19.65 -9.17
CA ALA A 558 14.84 -20.70 -8.51
C ALA A 558 14.82 -20.43 -7.01
N TYR A 559 13.71 -20.73 -6.35
CA TYR A 559 13.55 -20.47 -4.93
C TYR A 559 12.72 -21.52 -4.24
N VAL A 560 13.00 -21.69 -2.96
CA VAL A 560 12.22 -22.51 -2.03
C VAL A 560 12.16 -21.78 -0.69
N GLY A 561 11.04 -21.84 -0.02
CA GLY A 561 10.86 -21.33 1.34
C GLY A 561 9.81 -22.16 2.08
N ASP A 562 10.00 -22.32 3.37
CA ASP A 562 9.04 -22.99 4.25
C ASP A 562 8.71 -22.11 5.45
N ASN A 563 7.44 -21.95 5.71
CA ASN A 563 6.95 -21.36 6.96
C ASN A 563 6.51 -22.48 7.88
N TYR A 564 7.36 -22.78 8.86
CA TYR A 564 7.22 -23.87 9.79
C TYR A 564 6.76 -23.38 11.16
N ASN A 565 5.56 -23.80 11.58
CA ASN A 565 5.04 -23.57 12.93
C ASN A 565 5.51 -24.71 13.84
N LEU A 566 6.69 -24.52 14.45
CA LEU A 566 7.31 -25.51 15.34
C LEU A 566 6.42 -25.80 16.56
N SER A 567 5.87 -24.73 17.15
CA SER A 567 4.91 -24.80 18.26
C SER A 567 3.94 -23.60 18.17
N SER A 568 2.97 -23.51 19.10
CA SER A 568 2.11 -22.31 19.23
C SER A 568 2.92 -21.04 19.50
N LYS A 569 4.08 -21.15 20.15
CA LYS A 569 4.95 -20.03 20.53
C LYS A 569 6.04 -19.73 19.49
N VAL A 570 6.52 -20.73 18.75
CA VAL A 570 7.68 -20.60 17.87
C VAL A 570 7.28 -20.89 16.43
N SER A 571 7.55 -19.96 15.54
CA SER A 571 7.46 -20.17 14.11
C SER A 571 8.74 -19.66 13.41
N ILE A 572 9.13 -20.35 12.35
CA ILE A 572 10.36 -20.11 11.59
C ILE A 572 9.95 -20.09 10.11
N GLU A 573 10.38 -19.10 9.38
CA GLU A 573 10.30 -19.04 7.93
C GLU A 573 11.72 -19.00 7.39
N GLY A 574 12.14 -20.10 6.76
CA GLY A 574 13.42 -20.24 6.09
C GLY A 574 13.24 -20.26 4.58
N GLY A 575 14.15 -19.64 3.84
CA GLY A 575 14.08 -19.62 2.39
C GLY A 575 15.44 -19.47 1.74
N LEU A 576 15.56 -20.02 0.54
CA LEU A 576 16.74 -19.91 -0.30
C LEU A 576 16.33 -19.55 -1.72
N ARG A 577 16.97 -18.52 -2.27
CA ARG A 577 16.84 -18.14 -3.68
C ARG A 577 18.20 -18.23 -4.34
N PHE A 578 18.26 -18.92 -5.45
CA PHE A 578 19.42 -19.00 -6.33
C PHE A 578 19.10 -18.16 -7.57
N THR A 579 19.90 -17.12 -7.82
CA THR A 579 19.72 -16.23 -8.96
C THR A 579 20.91 -16.30 -9.87
N ARG A 580 20.69 -16.47 -11.17
CA ARG A 580 21.70 -16.43 -12.22
C ARG A 580 21.32 -15.35 -13.23
N TYR A 581 22.21 -14.40 -13.39
CA TYR A 581 22.03 -13.23 -14.25
C TYR A 581 23.03 -13.25 -15.40
N ALA A 582 22.57 -13.05 -16.62
CA ALA A 582 23.37 -12.95 -17.84
C ALA A 582 23.24 -11.55 -18.43
N TYR A 583 24.33 -10.81 -18.54
CA TYR A 583 24.40 -9.61 -19.37
C TYR A 583 24.60 -10.02 -20.82
N LEU A 584 23.78 -9.48 -21.75
CA LEU A 584 23.65 -9.94 -23.12
C LEU A 584 24.01 -8.84 -24.10
N GLY A 585 24.62 -9.21 -25.23
CA GLY A 585 24.74 -8.36 -26.42
C GLY A 585 23.41 -8.15 -27.17
N PRO A 586 23.38 -7.24 -28.16
CA PRO A 586 24.56 -6.62 -28.76
C PRO A 586 25.11 -5.49 -27.88
N GLY A 587 26.41 -5.26 -27.95
CA GLY A 587 27.04 -4.15 -27.25
C GLY A 587 28.55 -4.21 -27.23
N SER A 588 29.15 -3.10 -26.83
CA SER A 588 30.59 -2.96 -26.65
C SER A 588 30.94 -2.76 -25.19
N ILE A 589 32.00 -3.41 -24.74
CA ILE A 589 32.47 -3.36 -23.33
C ILE A 589 33.90 -2.81 -23.34
N PHE A 590 34.12 -1.80 -22.51
CA PHE A 590 35.45 -1.25 -22.30
C PHE A 590 36.33 -2.20 -21.48
N SER A 591 37.52 -2.47 -21.96
CA SER A 591 38.59 -3.13 -21.25
C SER A 591 39.57 -2.08 -20.76
N PHE A 592 39.87 -2.06 -19.47
CA PHE A 592 40.75 -1.07 -18.85
C PHE A 592 42.13 -1.65 -18.61
N ALA A 593 43.14 -0.79 -18.55
CA ALA A 593 44.50 -1.18 -18.19
C ALA A 593 44.52 -1.82 -16.79
N GLU A 594 45.33 -2.81 -16.59
CA GLU A 594 45.55 -3.43 -15.27
C GLU A 594 46.11 -2.41 -14.29
N ASN A 595 45.60 -2.44 -13.07
CA ASN A 595 46.02 -1.53 -11.98
C ASN A 595 45.91 -0.05 -12.33
N ALA A 596 44.91 0.34 -13.13
CA ALA A 596 44.60 1.72 -13.48
C ALA A 596 43.16 2.09 -13.09
N PRO A 597 42.85 3.37 -12.86
CA PRO A 597 41.49 3.82 -12.65
C PRO A 597 40.65 3.61 -13.91
N HIS A 598 39.37 3.25 -13.72
CA HIS A 598 38.43 3.08 -14.84
C HIS A 598 37.99 4.44 -15.40
N THR A 599 38.88 5.13 -16.10
CA THR A 599 38.64 6.39 -16.81
C THR A 599 38.75 6.21 -18.32
N SER A 600 38.25 7.17 -19.08
CA SER A 600 38.37 7.15 -20.54
C SER A 600 39.82 7.08 -21.02
N ALA A 601 40.76 7.67 -20.28
CA ALA A 601 42.19 7.67 -20.60
C ALA A 601 42.85 6.27 -20.43
N HIS A 602 42.26 5.38 -19.70
CA HIS A 602 42.79 4.05 -19.38
C HIS A 602 42.07 2.90 -20.10
N ILE A 603 41.24 3.22 -21.09
CA ILE A 603 40.65 2.22 -21.98
C ILE A 603 41.73 1.69 -22.92
N VAL A 604 42.00 0.39 -22.85
CA VAL A 604 42.97 -0.29 -23.69
C VAL A 604 42.33 -0.98 -24.90
N ASP A 605 41.10 -1.42 -24.77
CA ASP A 605 40.34 -2.10 -25.80
C ASP A 605 38.83 -1.93 -25.64
N THR A 606 38.10 -2.12 -26.75
CA THR A 606 36.66 -2.11 -26.80
C THR A 606 36.13 -3.38 -27.45
N LEU A 607 35.71 -4.33 -26.63
CA LEU A 607 35.24 -5.64 -27.06
C LEU A 607 33.79 -5.58 -27.52
N SER A 608 33.53 -5.91 -28.79
CA SER A 608 32.17 -5.91 -29.35
C SER A 608 31.55 -7.31 -29.39
N TYR A 609 30.29 -7.38 -29.03
CA TYR A 609 29.53 -8.64 -28.92
C TYR A 609 28.27 -8.58 -29.78
N GLY A 610 27.98 -9.70 -30.45
CA GLY A 610 26.76 -9.87 -31.26
C GLY A 610 25.49 -10.01 -30.45
N ASN A 611 24.32 -9.97 -31.12
CA ASN A 611 23.01 -10.06 -30.49
C ASN A 611 22.83 -11.37 -29.67
N ASN A 612 22.29 -11.25 -28.51
CA ASN A 612 22.04 -12.33 -27.54
C ASN A 612 23.28 -13.12 -27.09
N LYS A 613 24.50 -12.71 -27.47
CA LYS A 613 25.71 -13.33 -26.96
C LYS A 613 25.85 -13.01 -25.47
N ILE A 614 26.13 -14.01 -24.67
CA ILE A 614 26.37 -13.82 -23.23
C ILE A 614 27.75 -13.21 -23.05
N ILE A 615 27.78 -12.06 -22.38
CA ILE A 615 28.99 -11.27 -22.12
C ILE A 615 29.52 -11.59 -20.73
N LYS A 616 28.62 -11.63 -19.74
CA LYS A 616 29.00 -11.86 -18.34
C LYS A 616 27.90 -12.60 -17.61
N TRP A 617 28.31 -13.57 -16.77
CA TRP A 617 27.44 -14.21 -15.79
C TRP A 617 27.71 -13.67 -14.39
N TYR A 618 26.63 -13.45 -13.63
CA TYR A 618 26.67 -13.30 -12.18
C TYR A 618 25.78 -14.35 -11.54
N THR A 619 26.22 -14.86 -10.42
CA THR A 619 25.46 -15.86 -9.64
C THR A 619 25.32 -15.37 -8.20
N SER A 620 24.14 -15.49 -7.64
CA SER A 620 23.84 -15.10 -6.27
C SER A 620 23.08 -16.18 -5.55
N LEU A 621 23.52 -16.49 -4.33
CA LEU A 621 22.78 -17.30 -3.36
C LEU A 621 22.24 -16.37 -2.29
N GLU A 622 20.91 -16.40 -2.09
CA GLU A 622 20.19 -15.45 -1.27
C GLU A 622 19.42 -16.17 -0.15
N PRO A 623 20.09 -16.51 0.97
CA PRO A 623 19.44 -17.09 2.14
C PRO A 623 18.58 -16.05 2.86
N ARG A 624 17.46 -16.51 3.40
CA ARG A 624 16.49 -15.71 4.15
C ARG A 624 16.00 -16.49 5.35
N LEU A 625 15.84 -15.77 6.46
CA LEU A 625 15.37 -16.36 7.71
C LEU A 625 14.50 -15.34 8.43
N SER A 626 13.35 -15.79 8.90
CA SER A 626 12.52 -15.02 9.83
C SER A 626 12.09 -15.94 10.95
N THR A 627 12.17 -15.48 12.18
CA THR A 627 11.73 -16.23 13.35
C THR A 627 10.80 -15.37 14.19
N ARG A 628 9.83 -16.03 14.82
CA ARG A 628 8.94 -15.42 15.79
C ARG A 628 8.93 -16.27 17.05
N TYR A 629 9.07 -15.61 18.18
CA TYR A 629 8.80 -16.16 19.51
C TYR A 629 7.66 -15.39 20.16
N SER A 630 6.51 -16.02 20.35
CA SER A 630 5.38 -15.45 21.09
C SER A 630 5.62 -15.61 22.59
N ILE A 631 5.71 -14.47 23.28
CA ILE A 631 5.83 -14.45 24.75
C ILE A 631 4.47 -14.81 25.33
N ASP A 632 3.43 -14.14 24.85
CA ASP A 632 2.01 -14.37 25.13
C ASP A 632 1.17 -14.13 23.86
N ASP A 633 -0.18 -14.17 23.97
CA ASP A 633 -1.10 -13.98 22.83
C ASP A 633 -1.08 -12.56 22.27
N PHE A 634 -0.50 -11.61 22.99
CA PHE A 634 -0.47 -10.19 22.65
C PHE A 634 0.92 -9.64 22.44
N SER A 635 1.96 -10.45 22.64
CA SER A 635 3.36 -10.01 22.47
C SER A 635 4.26 -11.04 21.82
N SER A 636 5.19 -10.57 21.00
CA SER A 636 6.19 -11.40 20.33
C SER A 636 7.50 -10.67 20.08
N VAL A 637 8.59 -11.44 20.07
CA VAL A 637 9.88 -11.03 19.57
C VAL A 637 10.09 -11.70 18.22
N LYS A 638 10.62 -10.94 17.25
CA LYS A 638 10.89 -11.42 15.90
C LYS A 638 12.29 -11.04 15.47
N PHE A 639 12.93 -11.93 14.76
CA PHE A 639 14.21 -11.70 14.11
C PHE A 639 14.11 -12.01 12.64
N SER A 640 14.85 -11.28 11.79
CA SER A 640 14.97 -11.61 10.38
C SER A 640 16.38 -11.34 9.85
N PHE A 641 16.78 -12.18 8.91
CA PHE A 641 17.96 -12.02 8.07
C PHE A 641 17.57 -12.18 6.60
N ASN A 642 17.97 -11.23 5.75
CA ASN A 642 17.77 -11.31 4.31
C ASN A 642 19.06 -10.95 3.59
N ARG A 643 19.46 -11.78 2.61
CA ARG A 643 20.43 -11.41 1.58
C ARG A 643 19.70 -11.29 0.26
N ILE A 644 19.88 -10.15 -0.44
CA ILE A 644 19.23 -9.85 -1.72
C ILE A 644 20.24 -9.21 -2.65
N SER A 645 20.23 -9.64 -3.92
CA SER A 645 21.02 -9.03 -4.99
C SER A 645 20.12 -8.26 -5.95
N GLN A 646 20.63 -7.13 -6.46
CA GLN A 646 19.94 -6.26 -7.41
C GLN A 646 20.84 -6.05 -8.62
N PHE A 647 20.28 -6.23 -9.84
CA PHE A 647 21.01 -6.19 -11.09
C PHE A 647 20.68 -4.98 -11.99
N ILE A 648 19.72 -4.17 -11.59
CA ILE A 648 19.36 -2.92 -12.24
C ILE A 648 19.44 -1.79 -11.24
N ASN A 649 20.18 -0.73 -11.56
CA ASN A 649 20.43 0.40 -10.67
C ASN A 649 19.97 1.69 -11.34
N LEU A 650 19.50 2.65 -10.53
CA LEU A 650 19.21 4.01 -10.99
C LEU A 650 20.42 4.89 -10.68
N ILE A 651 20.93 5.54 -11.69
CA ILE A 651 22.01 6.52 -11.56
C ILE A 651 21.37 7.89 -11.61
N SER A 652 21.46 8.62 -10.49
CA SER A 652 20.85 9.92 -10.32
C SER A 652 21.84 10.85 -9.64
N ASN A 653 21.98 12.06 -10.16
CA ASN A 653 22.74 13.12 -9.53
C ASN A 653 21.90 13.94 -8.53
N THR A 654 20.66 13.55 -8.30
CA THR A 654 19.72 14.17 -7.38
C THR A 654 19.28 13.18 -6.30
N ALA A 655 18.88 13.70 -5.12
CA ALA A 655 18.29 12.86 -4.07
C ALA A 655 16.86 12.41 -4.38
N VAL A 656 16.28 12.91 -5.46
CA VAL A 656 14.91 12.64 -5.90
C VAL A 656 14.98 12.14 -7.34
N MET A 657 14.25 11.07 -7.66
CA MET A 657 14.19 10.57 -9.03
C MET A 657 13.78 11.69 -10.01
N SER A 658 14.61 11.92 -11.01
CA SER A 658 14.47 12.97 -12.02
C SER A 658 14.26 12.35 -13.40
N PRO A 659 13.61 13.04 -14.33
CA PRO A 659 13.56 12.60 -15.74
C PRO A 659 14.93 12.44 -16.42
N THR A 660 15.96 13.08 -15.88
CA THR A 660 17.34 12.96 -16.37
C THR A 660 18.11 11.77 -15.81
N ASP A 661 17.49 11.01 -14.91
CA ASP A 661 18.08 9.81 -14.30
C ASP A 661 18.16 8.67 -15.32
N VAL A 662 19.20 7.86 -15.21
CA VAL A 662 19.48 6.78 -16.12
C VAL A 662 19.47 5.44 -15.39
N TYR A 663 18.71 4.49 -15.89
CA TYR A 663 18.80 3.10 -15.44
C TYR A 663 19.98 2.39 -16.12
N LYS A 664 20.72 1.62 -15.33
CA LYS A 664 21.90 0.86 -15.74
C LYS A 664 21.81 -0.57 -15.26
N LEU A 665 22.01 -1.54 -16.16
CA LEU A 665 22.13 -2.95 -15.79
C LEU A 665 23.54 -3.27 -15.28
N SER A 666 23.64 -4.29 -14.44
CA SER A 666 24.93 -4.86 -14.07
C SER A 666 25.62 -5.41 -15.33
N SER A 667 26.86 -5.00 -15.52
CA SER A 667 27.71 -5.32 -16.67
C SER A 667 29.07 -5.83 -16.18
N PRO A 668 30.01 -6.20 -17.03
CA PRO A 668 31.38 -6.53 -16.58
C PRO A 668 32.02 -5.47 -15.68
N ASN A 669 31.74 -4.18 -15.93
CA ASN A 669 32.30 -3.05 -15.19
C ASN A 669 31.39 -2.55 -14.05
N VAL A 670 30.13 -2.96 -14.00
CA VAL A 670 29.15 -2.57 -12.97
C VAL A 670 28.65 -3.80 -12.25
N LYS A 671 29.24 -4.10 -11.08
CA LYS A 671 28.89 -5.28 -10.29
C LYS A 671 27.47 -5.19 -9.70
N PRO A 672 26.78 -6.32 -9.50
CA PRO A 672 25.48 -6.32 -8.82
C PRO A 672 25.59 -5.79 -7.40
N LEU A 673 24.59 -4.97 -7.01
CA LEU A 673 24.42 -4.55 -5.62
C LEU A 673 24.01 -5.75 -4.76
N VAL A 674 24.67 -5.94 -3.63
CA VAL A 674 24.35 -6.99 -2.65
C VAL A 674 24.02 -6.36 -1.30
N CYS A 675 22.84 -6.63 -0.78
CA CYS A 675 22.37 -6.17 0.53
C CYS A 675 22.23 -7.35 1.50
N ASN A 676 22.85 -7.24 2.65
CA ASN A 676 22.62 -8.11 3.80
C ASN A 676 21.92 -7.29 4.88
N GLN A 677 20.73 -7.70 5.29
CA GLN A 677 19.93 -7.02 6.30
C GLN A 677 19.63 -7.91 7.48
N PHE A 678 19.87 -7.40 8.68
CA PHE A 678 19.46 -7.98 9.96
C PHE A 678 18.40 -7.06 10.58
N ALA A 679 17.39 -7.64 11.19
CA ALA A 679 16.41 -6.87 11.95
C ALA A 679 15.89 -7.69 13.14
N LEU A 680 15.64 -6.99 14.26
CA LEU A 680 15.08 -7.52 15.50
C LEU A 680 13.96 -6.60 15.95
N GLY A 681 12.82 -7.14 16.39
CA GLY A 681 11.70 -6.33 16.81
C GLY A 681 10.91 -6.97 17.95
N TYR A 682 10.39 -6.10 18.82
CA TYR A 682 9.40 -6.42 19.84
C TYR A 682 8.06 -5.81 19.47
N PHE A 683 7.01 -6.63 19.51
CA PHE A 683 5.64 -6.25 19.14
C PHE A 683 4.71 -6.57 20.31
N ARG A 684 3.86 -5.61 20.66
CA ARG A 684 2.89 -5.78 21.74
C ARG A 684 1.57 -5.07 21.43
N ASN A 685 0.48 -5.77 21.69
CA ASN A 685 -0.87 -5.24 21.63
C ASN A 685 -1.46 -5.09 23.03
N PHE A 686 -2.19 -4.00 23.25
CA PHE A 686 -2.83 -3.66 24.51
C PHE A 686 -4.34 -3.55 24.32
N ASN A 687 -5.10 -3.65 25.43
CA ASN A 687 -6.54 -3.43 25.48
C ASN A 687 -7.30 -4.22 24.40
N LYS A 688 -7.10 -5.55 24.34
CA LYS A 688 -7.73 -6.43 23.33
C LYS A 688 -7.48 -5.93 21.91
N ASN A 689 -6.23 -5.54 21.60
CA ASN A 689 -5.77 -5.03 20.29
C ASN A 689 -6.27 -3.63 19.90
N ALA A 690 -6.83 -2.86 20.83
CA ALA A 690 -7.18 -1.47 20.57
C ALA A 690 -5.95 -0.59 20.31
N LEU A 691 -4.80 -0.95 20.90
CA LEU A 691 -3.53 -0.26 20.76
C LEU A 691 -2.44 -1.26 20.38
N GLU A 692 -1.70 -0.98 19.30
CA GLU A 692 -0.54 -1.73 18.82
C GLU A 692 0.73 -0.92 19.06
N ALA A 693 1.77 -1.54 19.62
CA ALA A 693 3.08 -0.92 19.75
C ALA A 693 4.17 -1.84 19.19
N SER A 694 5.19 -1.27 18.60
CA SER A 694 6.40 -2.00 18.23
C SER A 694 7.66 -1.14 18.35
N VAL A 695 8.76 -1.83 18.64
CA VAL A 695 10.11 -1.29 18.57
C VAL A 695 10.92 -2.23 17.70
N GLU A 696 11.54 -1.68 16.65
CA GLU A 696 12.33 -2.47 15.70
C GLU A 696 13.71 -1.83 15.55
N VAL A 697 14.75 -2.64 15.54
CA VAL A 697 16.13 -2.25 15.22
C VAL A 697 16.58 -2.98 13.97
N TYR A 698 17.37 -2.30 13.13
CA TYR A 698 17.89 -2.90 11.91
C TYR A 698 19.33 -2.46 11.62
N TYR A 699 20.02 -3.32 10.88
CA TYR A 699 21.32 -3.05 10.29
C TYR A 699 21.37 -3.62 8.88
N LYS A 700 21.81 -2.80 7.90
CA LYS A 700 22.02 -3.20 6.51
C LYS A 700 23.48 -2.97 6.13
N LYS A 701 24.10 -3.94 5.48
CA LYS A 701 25.39 -3.81 4.81
C LYS A 701 25.17 -3.92 3.29
N LEU A 702 25.64 -2.90 2.57
CA LEU A 702 25.52 -2.84 1.11
C LEU A 702 26.91 -2.89 0.49
N ASN A 703 27.08 -3.75 -0.51
CA ASN A 703 28.31 -3.85 -1.29
C ASN A 703 27.96 -3.60 -2.75
N ASN A 704 28.92 -3.05 -3.49
CA ASN A 704 28.79 -2.71 -4.92
C ASN A 704 27.65 -1.70 -5.18
N ILE A 705 27.54 -0.68 -4.34
CA ILE A 705 26.68 0.47 -4.63
C ILE A 705 27.28 1.21 -5.82
N VAL A 706 26.47 1.56 -6.79
CA VAL A 706 26.90 2.38 -7.92
C VAL A 706 26.84 3.84 -7.49
N GLU A 707 28.00 4.48 -7.49
CA GLU A 707 28.21 5.91 -7.31
C GLU A 707 28.80 6.50 -8.59
N TYR A 708 29.00 7.80 -8.65
CA TYR A 708 29.57 8.50 -9.80
C TYR A 708 30.61 9.53 -9.34
N ARG A 709 31.56 9.86 -10.23
CA ARG A 709 32.57 10.89 -9.98
C ARG A 709 31.93 12.27 -9.84
N ASP A 710 32.63 13.17 -9.16
CA ASP A 710 32.22 14.56 -9.13
C ASP A 710 32.34 15.16 -10.54
N GLY A 711 31.30 15.87 -10.97
CA GLY A 711 31.22 16.42 -12.32
C GLY A 711 30.81 15.43 -13.42
N ALA A 712 30.46 14.16 -13.10
CA ALA A 712 30.02 13.17 -14.07
C ALA A 712 28.79 13.63 -14.86
N GLN A 713 28.85 13.48 -16.18
CA GLN A 713 27.70 13.64 -17.05
C GLN A 713 26.98 12.30 -17.20
N ILE A 714 25.71 12.25 -16.77
CA ILE A 714 24.95 11.00 -16.73
C ILE A 714 24.12 10.82 -18.00
N LEU A 715 23.43 11.89 -18.45
CA LEU A 715 22.53 11.83 -19.58
C LEU A 715 23.31 11.81 -20.92
N LEU A 716 22.94 10.90 -21.82
CA LEU A 716 23.54 10.71 -23.15
C LEU A 716 25.04 10.38 -23.11
N ASN A 717 25.58 9.98 -21.99
CA ASN A 717 27.00 9.60 -21.89
C ASN A 717 27.24 8.20 -22.46
N LYS A 718 27.93 8.12 -23.62
CA LYS A 718 28.28 6.84 -24.28
C LYS A 718 29.31 6.02 -23.52
N SER A 719 30.13 6.68 -22.70
CA SER A 719 31.14 6.07 -21.84
C SER A 719 30.81 6.17 -20.35
N LEU A 720 29.51 6.14 -20.00
CA LEU A 720 29.03 6.32 -18.63
C LEU A 720 29.80 5.44 -17.61
N GLU A 721 30.20 4.22 -17.99
CA GLU A 721 30.94 3.31 -17.08
C GLU A 721 32.30 3.86 -16.64
N THR A 722 32.89 4.81 -17.36
CA THR A 722 34.14 5.46 -16.96
C THR A 722 33.94 6.49 -15.84
N ASP A 723 32.71 6.96 -15.66
CA ASP A 723 32.33 7.93 -14.63
C ASP A 723 31.69 7.24 -13.41
N LEU A 724 31.43 5.94 -13.47
CA LEU A 724 30.82 5.18 -12.38
C LEU A 724 31.89 4.65 -11.42
N LEU A 725 31.56 4.69 -10.13
CA LEU A 725 32.40 4.23 -9.04
C LEU A 725 31.71 3.11 -8.27
N ASN A 726 32.52 2.17 -7.76
CA ASN A 726 32.04 1.13 -6.86
C ASN A 726 32.19 1.60 -5.41
N ALA A 727 31.08 1.67 -4.70
CA ALA A 727 31.03 2.04 -3.30
C ALA A 727 30.45 0.91 -2.43
N SER A 728 30.70 1.00 -1.15
CA SER A 728 30.08 0.20 -0.11
C SER A 728 29.39 1.10 0.90
N GLY A 729 28.53 0.55 1.72
CA GLY A 729 27.84 1.35 2.71
C GLY A 729 27.17 0.50 3.79
N TYR A 730 26.71 1.20 4.82
CA TYR A 730 25.88 0.60 5.86
C TYR A 730 24.79 1.56 6.31
N ASN A 731 23.64 0.97 6.67
CA ASN A 731 22.51 1.72 7.22
C ASN A 731 22.08 1.06 8.52
N TYR A 732 21.70 1.85 9.52
CA TYR A 732 21.16 1.33 10.77
C TYR A 732 20.12 2.28 11.35
N GLY A 733 19.25 1.77 12.19
CA GLY A 733 18.24 2.59 12.83
C GLY A 733 17.39 1.85 13.83
N VAL A 734 16.61 2.66 14.55
CA VAL A 734 15.60 2.22 15.50
C VAL A 734 14.27 2.86 15.14
N GLU A 735 13.22 2.05 15.09
CA GLU A 735 11.86 2.44 14.72
C GLU A 735 10.93 2.22 15.91
N PHE A 736 10.18 3.25 16.32
CA PHE A 736 9.11 3.17 17.29
C PHE A 736 7.78 3.41 16.58
N TYR A 737 6.81 2.59 16.86
CA TYR A 737 5.49 2.69 16.28
C TYR A 737 4.41 2.45 17.33
N LEU A 738 3.41 3.33 17.33
CA LEU A 738 2.25 3.24 18.20
C LEU A 738 1.01 3.51 17.35
N LYS A 739 0.06 2.56 17.31
CA LYS A 739 -1.16 2.67 16.51
C LYS A 739 -2.39 2.39 17.35
N LYS A 740 -3.37 3.27 17.26
CA LYS A 740 -4.68 3.12 17.90
C LYS A 740 -5.73 2.78 16.84
N ASN A 741 -6.32 1.60 16.96
CA ASN A 741 -7.23 1.03 15.97
C ASN A 741 -8.71 1.35 16.19
N THR A 742 -9.10 1.71 17.40
CA THR A 742 -10.52 1.81 17.80
C THR A 742 -10.81 3.06 18.64
N GLY A 743 -12.08 3.45 18.71
CA GLY A 743 -12.56 4.59 19.48
C GLY A 743 -12.77 5.84 18.63
N ARG A 744 -13.09 6.98 19.26
CA ARG A 744 -13.32 8.26 18.58
C ARG A 744 -12.04 8.82 17.96
N LEU A 745 -10.89 8.56 18.56
CA LEU A 745 -9.57 8.94 18.03
C LEU A 745 -8.87 7.67 17.57
N THR A 746 -8.52 7.61 16.28
CA THR A 746 -7.74 6.54 15.65
C THR A 746 -6.53 7.13 14.93
N GLY A 747 -5.52 6.32 14.64
CA GLY A 747 -4.33 6.77 13.93
C GLY A 747 -3.06 6.13 14.44
N TRP A 748 -1.92 6.73 14.13
CA TRP A 748 -0.61 6.24 14.59
C TRP A 748 0.39 7.37 14.78
N ALA A 749 1.36 7.11 15.64
CA ALA A 749 2.56 7.90 15.78
C ALA A 749 3.78 7.01 15.52
N SER A 750 4.75 7.53 14.82
CA SER A 750 6.03 6.85 14.58
C SER A 750 7.19 7.79 14.79
N TYR A 751 8.27 7.24 15.33
CA TYR A 751 9.57 7.89 15.39
C TYR A 751 10.63 6.94 14.86
N THR A 752 11.48 7.44 13.98
CA THR A 752 12.60 6.69 13.44
C THR A 752 13.89 7.48 13.63
N TYR A 753 14.86 6.86 14.28
CA TYR A 753 16.25 7.28 14.21
C TYR A 753 16.95 6.39 13.19
N SER A 754 17.59 6.98 12.18
CA SER A 754 18.26 6.22 11.12
C SER A 754 19.47 6.94 10.57
N ARG A 755 20.52 6.18 10.23
CA ARG A 755 21.71 6.69 9.57
C ARG A 755 22.04 5.84 8.35
N SER A 756 22.54 6.48 7.31
CA SER A 756 22.95 5.86 6.06
C SER A 756 24.26 6.44 5.58
N PHE A 757 25.28 5.59 5.47
CA PHE A 757 26.63 5.98 5.09
C PHE A 757 27.13 5.21 3.89
N ARG A 758 27.98 5.86 3.10
CA ARG A 758 28.66 5.29 1.94
C ARG A 758 30.13 5.64 1.97
N HIS A 759 30.96 4.86 1.27
CA HIS A 759 32.37 5.14 1.04
C HIS A 759 32.86 4.40 -0.21
N THR A 760 33.82 4.94 -0.88
CA THR A 760 34.61 4.27 -1.90
C THR A 760 35.82 3.57 -1.28
N THR A 761 36.41 2.60 -1.97
CA THR A 761 37.58 1.83 -1.48
C THR A 761 38.62 1.72 -2.58
N SER A 762 38.76 2.73 -3.42
CA SER A 762 39.71 2.72 -4.53
C SER A 762 41.10 3.14 -4.08
N PRO A 763 42.18 2.47 -4.57
CA PRO A 763 43.54 2.94 -4.38
C PRO A 763 43.86 4.19 -5.22
N PHE A 764 43.06 4.47 -6.26
CA PHE A 764 43.27 5.58 -7.18
C PHE A 764 42.48 6.83 -6.72
N GLU A 765 43.14 7.96 -6.66
CA GLU A 765 42.54 9.21 -6.18
C GLU A 765 41.32 9.63 -7.01
N GLU A 766 41.36 9.47 -8.32
CA GLU A 766 40.28 9.81 -9.23
C GLU A 766 39.01 8.97 -9.01
N ASN A 767 39.14 7.83 -8.32
CA ASN A 767 38.03 6.95 -7.97
C ASN A 767 37.59 7.08 -6.51
N GLN A 768 38.15 8.05 -5.78
CA GLN A 768 37.79 8.29 -4.38
C GLN A 768 36.77 9.40 -4.25
N ILE A 769 35.80 9.18 -3.40
CA ILE A 769 34.89 10.22 -2.92
C ILE A 769 35.30 10.53 -1.48
N ASN A 770 35.52 11.81 -1.18
CA ASN A 770 35.94 12.31 0.13
C ASN A 770 37.19 11.56 0.69
N GLY A 771 38.14 11.18 -0.20
CA GLY A 771 39.32 10.44 0.19
C GLY A 771 39.03 9.09 0.83
N ASN A 772 38.08 8.34 0.30
CA ASN A 772 37.58 7.04 0.82
C ASN A 772 36.98 7.11 2.25
N LYS A 773 36.72 8.28 2.80
CA LYS A 773 36.03 8.41 4.09
C LYS A 773 34.54 8.12 3.97
N TYR A 774 33.93 7.65 5.07
CA TYR A 774 32.48 7.51 5.13
C TYR A 774 31.79 8.87 5.08
N TYR A 775 30.81 9.00 4.20
CA TYR A 775 29.97 10.19 4.08
C TYR A 775 28.48 9.81 4.12
N PRO A 776 27.59 10.70 4.58
CA PRO A 776 26.17 10.46 4.58
C PRO A 776 25.64 10.29 3.15
N SER A 777 24.73 9.34 2.92
CA SER A 777 24.01 9.28 1.64
C SER A 777 23.11 10.53 1.48
N SER A 778 22.77 10.90 0.25
CA SER A 778 21.94 12.08 -0.06
C SER A 778 20.52 12.02 0.54
N PHE A 779 20.10 10.87 1.05
CA PHE A 779 18.81 10.65 1.73
C PHE A 779 18.98 10.31 3.24
N ASP A 780 20.15 10.52 3.84
CA ASP A 780 20.38 10.36 5.27
C ASP A 780 19.62 11.44 6.05
N LYS A 781 18.54 11.07 6.74
CA LYS A 781 17.75 11.93 7.61
C LYS A 781 17.68 11.28 8.99
N PRO A 782 18.52 11.73 9.95
CA PRO A 782 18.65 11.09 11.26
C PRO A 782 17.34 10.93 12.02
N HIS A 783 16.50 11.95 12.06
CA HIS A 783 15.23 11.91 12.78
C HIS A 783 14.06 12.05 11.83
N ASN A 784 13.07 11.19 12.01
CA ASN A 784 11.79 11.23 11.31
C ASN A 784 10.68 11.00 12.32
N ILE A 785 9.78 11.98 12.49
CA ILE A 785 8.60 11.92 13.36
C ILE A 785 7.37 12.07 12.47
N VAL A 786 6.44 11.14 12.59
CA VAL A 786 5.14 11.23 11.92
C VAL A 786 4.03 10.97 12.93
N VAL A 787 3.05 11.86 12.95
CA VAL A 787 1.80 11.68 13.71
C VAL A 787 0.64 11.81 12.73
N ASN A 788 -0.14 10.76 12.62
CA ASN A 788 -1.39 10.75 11.87
C ASN A 788 -2.54 10.43 12.82
N ALA A 789 -3.53 11.30 12.88
CA ALA A 789 -4.67 11.14 13.76
C ALA A 789 -5.98 11.47 13.04
N THR A 790 -7.00 10.67 13.26
CA THR A 790 -8.36 10.89 12.78
C THR A 790 -9.31 10.90 13.98
N LEU A 791 -9.98 12.04 14.19
CA LEU A 791 -10.97 12.25 15.24
C LEU A 791 -12.38 12.21 14.63
N HIS A 792 -13.19 11.26 15.06
CA HIS A 792 -14.60 11.19 14.76
C HIS A 792 -15.37 12.14 15.67
N LEU A 793 -15.62 13.36 15.20
CA LEU A 793 -16.35 14.39 15.94
C LEU A 793 -17.81 13.95 16.18
N THR A 794 -18.43 13.47 15.12
CA THR A 794 -19.76 12.86 15.12
C THR A 794 -19.78 11.64 14.20
N ARG A 795 -20.93 11.00 14.03
CA ARG A 795 -21.08 9.92 13.04
C ARG A 795 -20.87 10.40 11.59
N ARG A 796 -21.05 11.71 11.30
CA ARG A 796 -20.93 12.31 9.97
C ARG A 796 -19.64 13.11 9.77
N TRP A 797 -19.08 13.67 10.83
CA TRP A 797 -17.94 14.56 10.75
C TRP A 797 -16.67 13.89 11.26
N ARG A 798 -15.63 13.90 10.45
CA ARG A 798 -14.29 13.41 10.77
C ARG A 798 -13.26 14.50 10.54
N LEU A 799 -12.38 14.70 11.50
CA LEU A 799 -11.22 15.57 11.40
C LEU A 799 -9.96 14.70 11.36
N ALA A 800 -9.16 14.80 10.31
CA ALA A 800 -7.89 14.13 10.18
C ALA A 800 -6.75 15.14 10.20
N GLY A 801 -5.62 14.77 10.81
CA GLY A 801 -4.42 15.58 10.86
C GLY A 801 -3.17 14.74 10.63
N ILE A 802 -2.21 15.26 9.88
CA ILE A 802 -0.89 14.65 9.67
C ILE A 802 0.17 15.67 10.01
N PHE A 803 0.99 15.36 10.99
CA PHE A 803 2.22 16.09 11.27
C PHE A 803 3.43 15.27 10.84
N ASN A 804 4.35 15.88 10.11
CA ASN A 804 5.58 15.25 9.65
C ASN A 804 6.77 16.17 9.98
N PHE A 805 7.79 15.61 10.61
CA PHE A 805 9.08 16.26 10.87
C PHE A 805 10.20 15.35 10.39
N ASN A 806 11.16 15.92 9.65
CA ASN A 806 12.39 15.24 9.24
C ASN A 806 13.58 16.16 9.40
N THR A 807 14.71 15.61 9.87
CA THR A 807 16.00 16.29 9.79
C THR A 807 16.33 16.60 8.33
N GLY A 808 16.98 17.72 8.08
CA GLY A 808 17.40 18.15 6.75
C GLY A 808 18.29 17.13 6.05
N LYS A 809 18.09 16.94 4.76
CA LYS A 809 18.90 16.03 3.93
C LYS A 809 20.30 16.59 3.70
N PRO A 810 21.32 15.72 3.53
CA PRO A 810 22.67 16.12 3.17
C PRO A 810 22.73 16.80 1.81
N VAL A 811 23.66 17.73 1.66
CA VAL A 811 23.89 18.49 0.42
C VAL A 811 25.35 18.86 0.30
N THR A 812 25.84 18.86 -0.94
CA THR A 812 27.15 19.38 -1.34
C THR A 812 26.99 20.84 -1.74
N LEU A 813 27.73 21.74 -1.14
CA LEU A 813 27.65 23.18 -1.42
C LEU A 813 29.01 23.69 -1.95
N PRO A 814 29.02 24.72 -2.81
CA PRO A 814 30.23 25.43 -3.14
C PRO A 814 30.77 26.12 -1.88
N GLU A 815 32.08 25.99 -1.64
CA GLU A 815 32.80 26.62 -0.54
C GLU A 815 33.67 27.78 -1.01
N LEU A 816 34.21 27.67 -2.22
CA LEU A 816 35.15 28.66 -2.74
C LEU A 816 34.92 28.88 -4.23
N LYS A 817 35.12 30.10 -4.67
CA LYS A 817 35.19 30.49 -6.09
C LYS A 817 36.54 31.12 -6.34
N TYR A 818 37.22 30.70 -7.39
CA TYR A 818 38.50 31.25 -7.77
C TYR A 818 38.62 31.44 -9.29
N ASP A 819 39.40 32.40 -9.68
CA ASP A 819 39.71 32.70 -11.07
C ASP A 819 41.04 32.08 -11.45
N PHE A 820 41.03 31.27 -12.52
CA PHE A 820 42.26 30.69 -13.06
C PHE A 820 42.25 30.81 -14.59
N ASN A 821 43.27 31.42 -15.14
CA ASN A 821 43.40 31.69 -16.57
C ASN A 821 42.19 32.40 -17.18
N GLY A 822 41.61 33.38 -16.51
CA GLY A 822 40.48 34.16 -16.96
C GLY A 822 39.17 33.42 -16.96
N ARG A 823 39.11 32.21 -16.38
CA ARG A 823 37.88 31.43 -16.16
C ARG A 823 37.59 31.28 -14.70
N GLN A 824 36.33 31.35 -14.36
CA GLN A 824 35.88 31.13 -12.98
C GLN A 824 35.65 29.66 -12.73
N TYR A 825 36.17 29.17 -11.62
CA TYR A 825 35.97 27.81 -11.13
C TYR A 825 35.29 27.85 -9.76
N VAL A 826 34.46 26.87 -9.51
CA VAL A 826 33.79 26.69 -8.23
C VAL A 826 34.36 25.44 -7.58
N TYR A 827 34.83 25.61 -6.37
CA TYR A 827 35.27 24.51 -5.51
C TYR A 827 34.14 24.09 -4.58
N TYR A 828 33.76 22.85 -4.64
CA TYR A 828 32.69 22.29 -3.84
C TYR A 828 33.24 21.65 -2.57
N SER A 829 32.41 21.66 -1.51
CA SER A 829 32.69 20.91 -0.28
C SER A 829 32.83 19.42 -0.57
N ASP A 830 33.32 18.68 0.41
CA ASP A 830 33.17 17.23 0.47
C ASP A 830 31.71 16.85 0.18
N ARG A 831 31.52 15.71 -0.52
CA ARG A 831 30.19 15.24 -0.88
C ARG A 831 29.32 15.07 0.36
N ASN A 832 28.12 15.69 0.34
CA ASN A 832 27.10 15.60 1.40
C ASN A 832 27.56 16.09 2.79
N LYS A 833 28.52 17.04 2.84
CA LYS A 833 29.06 17.61 4.08
C LYS A 833 28.05 18.43 4.85
N TYR A 834 27.24 19.21 4.15
CA TYR A 834 26.24 20.11 4.73
C TYR A 834 24.85 19.49 4.79
N ARG A 835 23.91 20.13 5.49
CA ARG A 835 22.51 19.75 5.53
C ARG A 835 21.59 20.91 5.21
N LEU A 836 20.51 20.63 4.51
CA LEU A 836 19.40 21.58 4.36
C LEU A 836 18.73 21.80 5.72
N PRO A 837 17.99 22.91 5.91
CA PRO A 837 17.14 23.10 7.09
C PRO A 837 16.16 21.93 7.28
N ASP A 838 15.78 21.73 8.54
CA ASP A 838 14.83 20.69 8.91
C ASP A 838 13.46 20.94 8.26
N TYR A 839 12.80 19.85 7.90
CA TYR A 839 11.50 19.83 7.27
C TYR A 839 10.41 19.56 8.32
N HIS A 840 9.37 20.38 8.34
CA HIS A 840 8.14 20.04 9.08
C HIS A 840 6.90 20.60 8.41
N ARG A 841 5.79 19.86 8.53
CA ARG A 841 4.52 20.21 7.90
C ARG A 841 3.34 19.62 8.67
N LEU A 842 2.28 20.40 8.76
CA LEU A 842 0.98 19.96 9.27
C LEU A 842 -0.05 20.06 8.16
N ASP A 843 -0.71 18.95 7.87
CA ASP A 843 -1.83 18.87 6.94
C ASP A 843 -3.09 18.50 7.72
N ILE A 844 -4.23 19.10 7.39
CA ILE A 844 -5.52 18.78 8.00
C ILE A 844 -6.57 18.49 6.94
N ALA A 845 -7.55 17.67 7.29
CA ALA A 845 -8.71 17.41 6.44
C ALA A 845 -9.96 17.24 7.30
N ILE A 846 -11.06 17.87 6.88
CA ILE A 846 -12.37 17.68 7.47
C ILE A 846 -13.28 17.01 6.42
N THR A 847 -13.91 15.90 6.83
CA THR A 847 -14.81 15.14 5.95
C THR A 847 -16.21 15.09 6.53
N TYR A 848 -17.19 15.35 5.68
CA TYR A 848 -18.61 15.25 5.97
C TYR A 848 -19.24 14.14 5.13
N ASP A 849 -19.82 13.11 5.80
CA ASP A 849 -20.56 12.03 5.16
C ASP A 849 -22.05 12.42 5.05
N GLU A 850 -22.60 12.50 3.83
CA GLU A 850 -23.98 12.95 3.57
C GLU A 850 -25.02 11.99 4.14
N THR A 851 -24.73 10.68 4.10
CA THR A 851 -25.66 9.66 4.55
C THR A 851 -24.98 8.62 5.44
N LEU A 852 -25.70 8.20 6.49
CA LEU A 852 -25.35 7.09 7.38
C LEU A 852 -26.21 5.85 7.10
N ARG A 853 -27.15 5.92 6.17
CA ARG A 853 -28.06 4.82 5.88
C ARG A 853 -27.33 3.70 5.12
N LEU A 854 -27.22 2.52 5.71
CA LEU A 854 -26.53 1.36 5.13
C LEU A 854 -27.16 0.90 3.80
N LYS A 855 -28.50 0.96 3.69
CA LYS A 855 -29.25 0.53 2.51
C LYS A 855 -29.30 1.56 1.38
N GLN A 856 -28.81 2.79 1.59
CA GLN A 856 -28.80 3.81 0.53
C GLN A 856 -27.71 3.44 -0.48
N LYS A 857 -28.10 3.32 -1.76
CA LYS A 857 -27.20 2.96 -2.84
C LYS A 857 -26.13 4.03 -3.08
N TRP A 858 -26.55 5.30 -3.11
CA TRP A 858 -25.63 6.43 -3.27
C TRP A 858 -25.15 6.94 -1.91
N LYS A 859 -23.83 6.96 -1.71
CA LYS A 859 -23.17 7.49 -0.50
C LYS A 859 -22.16 8.54 -0.92
N GLY A 860 -22.45 9.81 -0.63
CA GLY A 860 -21.61 10.94 -0.91
C GLY A 860 -20.83 11.38 0.34
N SER A 861 -19.65 11.97 0.11
CA SER A 861 -18.90 12.66 1.16
C SER A 861 -18.12 13.85 0.59
N TRP A 862 -18.13 14.96 1.34
CA TRP A 862 -17.34 16.14 1.06
C TRP A 862 -16.10 16.16 1.93
N THR A 863 -14.95 16.44 1.35
CA THR A 863 -13.70 16.58 2.09
C THR A 863 -13.03 17.89 1.72
N LEU A 864 -12.86 18.76 2.71
CA LEU A 864 -12.00 19.93 2.65
C LEU A 864 -10.67 19.58 3.28
N SER A 865 -9.55 19.69 2.55
CA SER A 865 -8.22 19.50 3.09
C SER A 865 -7.34 20.72 2.86
N ILE A 866 -6.44 20.98 3.80
CA ILE A 866 -5.46 22.07 3.75
C ILE A 866 -4.09 21.44 3.97
N ILE A 867 -3.25 21.54 2.95
CA ILE A 867 -1.86 21.11 3.00
C ILE A 867 -1.02 22.28 3.47
N ASN A 868 -0.01 22.01 4.31
CA ASN A 868 0.89 22.99 4.89
C ASN A 868 0.13 24.11 5.65
N LEU A 869 -0.67 23.73 6.64
CA LEU A 869 -1.62 24.57 7.34
C LEU A 869 -1.04 25.91 7.83
N TYR A 870 0.18 25.91 8.35
CA TYR A 870 0.85 27.10 8.89
C TYR A 870 1.86 27.74 7.93
N GLY A 871 1.89 27.32 6.64
CA GLY A 871 2.68 27.99 5.61
C GLY A 871 4.19 27.88 5.79
N GLN A 872 4.70 26.73 6.29
CA GLN A 872 6.13 26.52 6.47
C GLN A 872 6.87 26.50 5.13
N ASN A 873 7.94 27.27 5.04
CA ASN A 873 8.85 27.28 3.90
C ASN A 873 9.86 26.15 4.01
N ASN A 874 9.49 24.98 3.53
CA ASN A 874 10.35 23.80 3.50
C ASN A 874 11.31 23.86 2.31
N THR A 875 12.60 23.86 2.58
CA THR A 875 13.63 23.92 1.53
C THR A 875 13.69 22.61 0.78
N TYR A 876 13.29 22.63 -0.50
CA TYR A 876 13.38 21.49 -1.39
C TYR A 876 14.80 21.27 -1.93
N SER A 877 15.43 22.36 -2.40
CA SER A 877 16.77 22.37 -2.96
C SER A 877 17.42 23.74 -2.76
N VAL A 878 18.71 23.78 -2.93
CA VAL A 878 19.50 25.01 -3.00
C VAL A 878 20.27 25.03 -4.31
N PHE A 879 20.41 26.20 -4.91
CA PHE A 879 21.17 26.39 -6.13
C PHE A 879 21.80 27.78 -6.15
N TYR A 880 22.86 27.92 -6.92
CA TYR A 880 23.55 29.19 -7.12
C TYR A 880 23.16 29.79 -8.47
N LYS A 881 22.88 31.08 -8.47
CA LYS A 881 22.60 31.83 -9.71
C LYS A 881 23.40 33.14 -9.68
N SER A 882 23.93 33.56 -10.83
CA SER A 882 24.53 34.87 -11.01
C SER A 882 23.54 35.98 -10.68
N ALA A 883 23.95 37.01 -9.97
CA ALA A 883 23.10 38.09 -9.48
C ALA A 883 22.50 38.97 -10.59
N SER A 884 23.18 39.13 -11.72
CA SER A 884 22.68 39.83 -12.89
C SER A 884 23.30 39.36 -14.20
N GLN A 885 22.54 39.42 -15.30
CA GLN A 885 23.08 39.23 -16.68
C GLN A 885 23.73 40.52 -17.22
N LEU A 886 23.64 41.62 -16.49
CA LEU A 886 24.05 42.96 -16.89
C LEU A 886 25.42 43.39 -16.29
N GLU A 887 25.93 42.66 -15.29
CA GLU A 887 27.26 42.94 -14.74
C GLU A 887 28.36 42.37 -15.63
N SER A 888 29.42 43.13 -15.84
CA SER A 888 30.56 42.70 -16.62
C SER A 888 31.15 41.39 -16.12
N HIS A 889 31.68 40.54 -17.02
CA HIS A 889 32.19 39.20 -16.73
C HIS A 889 33.19 39.08 -15.56
N PHE A 890 33.67 40.19 -15.01
CA PHE A 890 34.69 40.25 -13.95
C PHE A 890 34.13 40.36 -12.51
N ASN A 891 32.84 40.67 -12.32
CA ASN A 891 32.25 40.90 -10.98
C ASN A 891 30.90 40.22 -10.75
N GLN A 892 30.70 39.03 -11.31
CA GLN A 892 29.44 38.32 -11.05
C GLN A 892 29.42 37.75 -9.63
N SER A 893 28.56 38.32 -8.78
CA SER A 893 28.21 37.72 -7.51
C SER A 893 27.25 36.55 -7.68
N PHE A 894 27.59 35.38 -7.11
CA PHE A 894 26.69 34.24 -7.06
C PHE A 894 25.94 34.24 -5.74
N ASN A 895 24.64 34.30 -5.81
CA ASN A 895 23.76 34.18 -4.65
C ASN A 895 23.22 32.77 -4.49
N LEU A 896 23.16 32.31 -3.24
CA LEU A 896 22.53 31.06 -2.88
C LEU A 896 21.03 31.26 -2.78
N TYR A 897 20.28 30.57 -3.63
CA TYR A 897 18.82 30.56 -3.62
C TYR A 897 18.29 29.28 -3.01
N LYS A 898 17.24 29.39 -2.22
CA LYS A 898 16.47 28.26 -1.70
C LYS A 898 15.22 28.09 -2.53
N LEU A 899 15.01 26.89 -3.05
CA LEU A 899 13.77 26.54 -3.76
C LEU A 899 12.77 25.97 -2.74
N PHE A 900 11.59 26.56 -2.68
CA PHE A 900 10.42 26.09 -1.95
C PHE A 900 9.36 25.68 -2.94
N ILE A 901 8.65 24.60 -2.69
CA ILE A 901 7.59 24.12 -3.59
C ILE A 901 6.21 24.42 -2.99
N ILE A 902 5.97 23.99 -1.77
CA ILE A 902 4.74 24.32 -1.03
C ILE A 902 5.10 25.28 0.09
N SER A 903 5.06 26.58 -0.20
CA SER A 903 5.39 27.64 0.75
C SER A 903 4.14 28.27 1.42
N ARG A 904 2.94 27.93 0.95
CA ARG A 904 1.66 28.46 1.45
C ARG A 904 0.67 27.35 1.69
N PRO A 905 -0.36 27.57 2.55
CA PRO A 905 -1.48 26.65 2.68
C PRO A 905 -2.19 26.42 1.34
N ILE A 906 -2.38 25.15 0.97
CA ILE A 906 -3.12 24.79 -0.25
C ILE A 906 -4.45 24.13 0.16
N PRO A 907 -5.58 24.86 0.08
CA PRO A 907 -6.89 24.27 0.31
C PRO A 907 -7.33 23.46 -0.91
N THR A 908 -7.96 22.32 -0.66
CA THR A 908 -8.58 21.50 -1.70
C THR A 908 -9.93 21.00 -1.24
N LEU A 909 -10.90 20.97 -2.15
CA LEU A 909 -12.24 20.45 -1.91
C LEU A 909 -12.50 19.29 -2.86
N THR A 910 -13.01 18.19 -2.32
CA THR A 910 -13.30 16.98 -3.10
C THR A 910 -14.64 16.38 -2.69
N TYR A 911 -15.44 16.04 -3.66
CA TYR A 911 -16.64 15.23 -3.50
C TYR A 911 -16.32 13.78 -3.86
N ASN A 912 -16.54 12.86 -2.93
CA ASN A 912 -16.37 11.43 -3.15
C ASN A 912 -17.72 10.74 -3.09
N PHE A 913 -17.92 9.71 -3.91
CA PHE A 913 -19.15 8.97 -3.96
C PHE A 913 -18.89 7.46 -4.14
N THR A 914 -19.85 6.68 -3.64
CA THR A 914 -19.92 5.22 -3.83
C THR A 914 -21.37 4.84 -4.07
N PHE A 915 -21.59 3.96 -5.09
CA PHE A 915 -22.89 3.42 -5.44
C PHE A 915 -22.86 1.89 -5.36
#